data_d1a2c5af480bade24268541ef6c81f23
#
_entry.id   d1a2c5af480bade24268541ef6c81f23
#
_cell.length_a   1.000
_cell.length_b   1.000
_cell.length_c   1.000
_cell.angle_alpha   90.00
_cell.angle_beta   90.00
_cell.angle_gamma   90.00
#
_symmetry.space_group_name_H-M   'P 1'
#
loop_
_entity.id
_entity.type
_entity.pdbx_description
1 polymer ?
#
loop_
_entity_poly.entity_id
_entity_poly.type
_entity_poly.pdbx_seq_one_letter_code
_entity_poly.pdbx_strand_id
1 'polypeptide(L)'
;MIQRRDLTPLFEPRSVLLVGATADTLKWGGWVSKSFGDHQHLRDTHFVSLRGGELYGLPVRTSIADVAAPVDLAVIVVPAPGVPDAVTQSLALGAKALVIITSGFGETSAEGLAVQEALVDEVRAAGAVLLGPNCLGLYDDLGQLNVYGGTFPSGDLAFATQSGNLALEVALLLERSGQGLTRFASVGNQADLTLADMIRDFAHHEASRVVGAYVESPRDGADFADAVREAAAIKPVVVFAGGRTAAGAHAAASHTGNLAAESRVLRAILRDAGAVVVDTPGAFVDAVSTLRTGKTLGRRRIGIVADGGGHGVVSSDTVIEAGLEMATFSAATRDALQPFLKLNAPNNPVDLAGADASVLWHFHGLVDTMLRAEEVDAVVMTGYFGGYGAYHPESGPLEMEVAEAIARSSDETGKPVVVQSMEEASGNDTIRRLREVDVPVFSRIEQAIDALVLLDRPPIVQGVAPAGVPDRTLGDRPAYPEARAALAELGIEFPPGQLATSAEEAAAALDAVGAPAAMKAVAAELLHKTDAGGVVLGVSTPAVAAETFTTMKHRVEAAAGVALDGIWVERMAPSGGVDLVVGARRDPTFGPVVLIGVGGVFVEILDDAVIAPVPTEAAHLAALLRTLRAYPLLAGARGQEPVDCLRVAEIAVRLGDLIIAHPEISEVEINPLRATATGATALDARIVTLG
;
A
#
# COMPACT_ATOMS: atom_id res chain seq x y z
N MET A 1 9.71 19.76 -1.46
CA MET A 1 9.15 19.17 -2.70
C MET A 1 10.29 18.82 -3.63
N ILE A 2 10.45 17.53 -3.95
CA ILE A 2 11.40 17.08 -4.98
C ILE A 2 10.87 17.60 -6.31
N GLN A 3 11.74 18.20 -7.12
CA GLN A 3 11.32 18.74 -8.41
C GLN A 3 10.95 17.60 -9.36
N ARG A 4 9.72 17.61 -9.89
CA ARG A 4 9.27 16.67 -10.91
C ARG A 4 10.22 16.69 -12.11
N ARG A 5 10.70 15.52 -12.54
CA ARG A 5 11.54 15.37 -13.74
C ARG A 5 10.68 15.51 -15.00
N ASP A 6 11.23 16.09 -16.04
CA ASP A 6 10.59 16.15 -17.36
C ASP A 6 10.77 14.83 -18.08
N LEU A 7 9.68 14.05 -18.21
CA LEU A 7 9.66 12.78 -18.92
C LEU A 7 9.04 12.87 -20.33
N THR A 8 8.78 14.08 -20.82
CA THR A 8 8.29 14.29 -22.20
C THR A 8 9.17 13.61 -23.25
N PRO A 9 10.53 13.71 -23.20
CA PRO A 9 11.37 13.01 -24.18
C PRO A 9 11.27 11.49 -24.11
N LEU A 10 10.83 10.93 -22.96
CA LEU A 10 10.66 9.49 -22.77
C LEU A 10 9.37 8.97 -23.39
N PHE A 11 8.24 9.68 -23.18
CA PHE A 11 6.90 9.24 -23.60
C PHE A 11 6.39 9.89 -24.88
N GLU A 12 6.87 11.07 -25.21
CA GLU A 12 6.40 11.86 -26.38
C GLU A 12 7.57 12.30 -27.29
N PRO A 13 8.51 11.39 -27.64
CA PRO A 13 9.67 11.74 -28.47
C PRO A 13 9.24 12.07 -29.89
N ARG A 14 9.84 13.10 -30.47
CA ARG A 14 9.70 13.45 -31.90
C ARG A 14 10.62 12.63 -32.79
N SER A 15 11.73 12.13 -32.21
CA SER A 15 12.72 11.29 -32.89
C SER A 15 13.16 10.14 -31.98
N VAL A 16 13.28 8.95 -32.58
CA VAL A 16 13.69 7.72 -31.86
C VAL A 16 14.87 7.05 -32.56
N LEU A 17 15.79 6.55 -31.76
CA LEU A 17 16.93 5.75 -32.20
C LEU A 17 16.85 4.36 -31.55
N LEU A 18 16.89 3.30 -32.37
CA LEU A 18 17.07 1.95 -31.88
C LEU A 18 18.47 1.46 -32.18
N VAL A 19 19.25 1.20 -31.13
CA VAL A 19 20.59 0.58 -31.20
C VAL A 19 20.48 -0.91 -30.93
N GLY A 20 20.79 -1.73 -31.93
CA GLY A 20 20.57 -3.18 -31.91
C GLY A 20 19.37 -3.63 -32.77
N ALA A 21 19.02 -2.83 -33.78
CA ALA A 21 17.92 -3.12 -34.71
C ALA A 21 18.14 -4.42 -35.49
N THR A 22 17.07 -5.20 -35.68
CA THR A 22 17.08 -6.47 -36.43
C THR A 22 15.70 -6.84 -36.93
N ALA A 23 15.59 -7.61 -38.02
CA ALA A 23 14.34 -8.21 -38.49
C ALA A 23 13.92 -9.46 -37.68
N ASP A 24 14.83 -10.01 -36.87
CA ASP A 24 14.60 -11.24 -36.11
C ASP A 24 13.67 -10.98 -34.91
N THR A 25 12.40 -11.32 -35.09
CA THR A 25 11.34 -11.15 -34.06
C THR A 25 11.46 -12.13 -32.89
N LEU A 26 12.46 -13.02 -32.86
CA LEU A 26 12.79 -13.80 -31.67
C LEU A 26 13.70 -13.01 -30.70
N LYS A 27 14.11 -11.82 -31.09
CA LYS A 27 14.98 -10.93 -30.31
C LYS A 27 14.26 -9.63 -29.94
N TRP A 28 14.59 -9.05 -28.81
CA TRP A 28 14.09 -7.74 -28.37
C TRP A 28 14.24 -6.66 -29.44
N GLY A 29 15.43 -6.55 -30.05
CA GLY A 29 15.64 -5.60 -31.14
C GLY A 29 14.70 -5.77 -32.31
N GLY A 30 14.22 -6.99 -32.60
CA GLY A 30 13.24 -7.25 -33.64
C GLY A 30 11.84 -6.77 -33.30
N TRP A 31 11.40 -6.96 -32.08
CA TRP A 31 10.11 -6.48 -31.62
C TRP A 31 10.03 -4.95 -31.63
N VAL A 32 11.05 -4.28 -31.07
CA VAL A 32 11.11 -2.82 -31.07
C VAL A 32 11.28 -2.28 -32.50
N SER A 33 12.09 -2.96 -33.38
CA SER A 33 12.21 -2.57 -34.79
C SER A 33 10.86 -2.61 -35.50
N LYS A 34 10.06 -3.66 -35.24
CA LYS A 34 8.71 -3.77 -35.82
C LYS A 34 7.81 -2.63 -35.35
N SER A 35 7.76 -2.39 -34.05
CA SER A 35 6.93 -1.33 -33.48
C SER A 35 7.32 0.06 -34.04
N PHE A 36 8.60 0.38 -34.08
CA PHE A 36 9.06 1.66 -34.62
C PHE A 36 8.84 1.77 -36.12
N GLY A 37 9.00 0.67 -36.87
CA GLY A 37 8.73 0.62 -38.30
C GLY A 37 7.24 0.82 -38.63
N ASP A 38 6.34 0.19 -37.90
CA ASP A 38 4.90 0.32 -38.09
C ASP A 38 4.41 1.77 -37.83
N HIS A 39 5.08 2.51 -36.92
CA HIS A 39 4.71 3.85 -36.49
C HIS A 39 5.68 4.97 -36.94
N GLN A 40 6.55 4.68 -37.93
CA GLN A 40 7.56 5.64 -38.45
C GLN A 40 6.93 6.91 -39.05
N HIS A 41 5.66 6.90 -39.38
CA HIS A 41 4.94 8.07 -39.90
C HIS A 41 4.61 9.11 -38.81
N LEU A 42 4.76 8.74 -37.52
CA LEU A 42 4.47 9.62 -36.38
C LEU A 42 5.72 10.34 -35.85
N ARG A 43 6.92 9.80 -36.15
CA ARG A 43 8.20 10.35 -35.61
C ARG A 43 9.38 9.96 -36.46
N ASP A 44 10.45 10.75 -36.42
CA ASP A 44 11.70 10.43 -37.09
C ASP A 44 12.30 9.17 -36.47
N THR A 45 12.45 8.12 -37.27
CA THR A 45 12.89 6.80 -36.80
C THR A 45 14.23 6.41 -37.40
N HIS A 46 15.17 6.04 -36.54
CA HIS A 46 16.53 5.67 -36.90
C HIS A 46 16.89 4.28 -36.38
N PHE A 47 17.45 3.45 -37.25
CA PHE A 47 17.91 2.10 -36.92
C PHE A 47 19.45 2.00 -37.04
N VAL A 48 20.04 1.40 -36.01
CA VAL A 48 21.48 1.11 -35.98
C VAL A 48 21.74 -0.36 -35.65
N SER A 49 22.54 -1.04 -36.44
CA SER A 49 23.05 -2.37 -36.14
C SER A 49 24.40 -2.61 -36.86
N LEU A 50 25.24 -3.50 -36.32
CA LEU A 50 26.53 -3.83 -36.91
C LEU A 50 26.46 -4.37 -38.35
N ARG A 51 25.31 -4.89 -38.77
CA ARG A 51 25.11 -5.49 -40.10
C ARG A 51 24.65 -4.49 -41.15
N GLY A 52 24.13 -3.34 -40.75
CA GLY A 52 23.55 -2.38 -41.69
C GLY A 52 22.34 -2.97 -42.46
N GLY A 53 21.98 -2.36 -43.57
CA GLY A 53 20.92 -2.82 -44.46
C GLY A 53 19.69 -1.92 -44.46
N GLU A 54 18.50 -2.53 -44.55
CA GLU A 54 17.21 -1.84 -44.55
C GLU A 54 16.19 -2.60 -43.72
N LEU A 55 15.39 -1.87 -42.94
CA LEU A 55 14.25 -2.39 -42.17
C LEU A 55 13.04 -1.47 -42.35
N TYR A 56 11.89 -2.03 -42.68
CA TYR A 56 10.60 -1.31 -42.85
C TYR A 56 10.71 -0.11 -43.81
N GLY A 57 11.56 -0.20 -44.83
CA GLY A 57 11.81 0.88 -45.80
C GLY A 57 12.78 1.97 -45.31
N LEU A 58 13.34 1.81 -44.13
CA LEU A 58 14.34 2.74 -43.55
C LEU A 58 15.75 2.15 -43.57
N PRO A 59 16.80 2.97 -43.83
CA PRO A 59 18.17 2.52 -43.78
C PRO A 59 18.60 2.15 -42.35
N VAL A 60 19.25 1.00 -42.21
CA VAL A 60 19.93 0.60 -40.97
C VAL A 60 21.38 1.04 -41.06
N ARG A 61 21.77 2.01 -40.21
CA ARG A 61 23.15 2.50 -40.15
C ARG A 61 24.05 1.50 -39.45
N THR A 62 25.34 1.51 -39.76
CA THR A 62 26.34 0.66 -39.08
C THR A 62 26.98 1.34 -37.87
N SER A 63 26.84 2.65 -37.75
CA SER A 63 27.34 3.46 -36.63
C SER A 63 26.28 4.45 -36.16
N ILE A 64 26.24 4.71 -34.87
CA ILE A 64 25.39 5.75 -34.26
C ILE A 64 25.80 7.13 -34.80
N ALA A 65 27.09 7.36 -35.03
CA ALA A 65 27.61 8.63 -35.56
C ALA A 65 27.09 8.97 -36.97
N ASP A 66 26.56 7.98 -37.73
CA ASP A 66 25.98 8.20 -39.06
C ASP A 66 24.48 8.62 -38.99
N VAL A 67 23.90 8.68 -37.80
CA VAL A 67 22.51 9.10 -37.59
C VAL A 67 22.43 10.64 -37.59
N ALA A 68 21.38 11.17 -38.26
CA ALA A 68 21.14 12.60 -38.21
C ALA A 68 20.68 13.02 -36.80
N ALA A 69 21.28 14.05 -36.24
CA ALA A 69 20.89 14.64 -34.96
C ALA A 69 19.82 15.75 -35.16
N PRO A 70 19.02 16.11 -34.13
CA PRO A 70 19.00 15.52 -32.78
C PRO A 70 18.09 14.28 -32.68
N VAL A 71 18.35 13.46 -31.65
CA VAL A 71 17.50 12.33 -31.25
C VAL A 71 16.94 12.58 -29.86
N ASP A 72 15.63 12.44 -29.66
CA ASP A 72 15.01 12.66 -28.36
C ASP A 72 15.13 11.41 -27.46
N LEU A 73 14.80 10.22 -28.00
CA LEU A 73 14.80 8.95 -27.29
C LEU A 73 15.75 7.94 -27.95
N ALA A 74 16.68 7.38 -27.19
CA ALA A 74 17.51 6.25 -27.62
C ALA A 74 17.13 4.97 -26.86
N VAL A 75 16.80 3.91 -27.62
CA VAL A 75 16.52 2.57 -27.07
C VAL A 75 17.70 1.66 -27.38
N ILE A 76 18.30 1.06 -26.35
CA ILE A 76 19.55 0.30 -26.44
C ILE A 76 19.27 -1.17 -26.09
N VAL A 77 19.49 -2.04 -27.08
CA VAL A 77 19.25 -3.51 -27.01
C VAL A 77 20.46 -4.28 -27.54
N VAL A 78 21.65 -3.83 -27.20
CA VAL A 78 22.91 -4.50 -27.51
C VAL A 78 23.45 -5.30 -26.31
N PRO A 79 24.34 -6.27 -26.47
CA PRO A 79 24.99 -6.95 -25.34
C PRO A 79 25.63 -5.97 -24.35
N ALA A 80 25.61 -6.28 -23.05
CA ALA A 80 26.04 -5.39 -21.98
C ALA A 80 27.41 -4.69 -22.21
N PRO A 81 28.46 -5.34 -22.73
CA PRO A 81 29.72 -4.66 -22.99
C PRO A 81 29.65 -3.52 -24.04
N GLY A 82 28.65 -3.52 -24.91
CA GLY A 82 28.44 -2.48 -25.91
C GLY A 82 27.56 -1.32 -25.45
N VAL A 83 26.92 -1.43 -24.27
CA VAL A 83 25.98 -0.43 -23.77
C VAL A 83 26.66 0.90 -23.43
N PRO A 84 27.82 0.96 -22.73
CA PRO A 84 28.48 2.23 -22.43
C PRO A 84 28.77 3.07 -23.66
N ASP A 85 29.35 2.47 -24.68
CA ASP A 85 29.65 3.16 -25.94
C ASP A 85 28.36 3.66 -26.65
N ALA A 86 27.32 2.83 -26.66
CA ALA A 86 26.03 3.22 -27.22
C ALA A 86 25.37 4.39 -26.46
N VAL A 87 25.52 4.46 -25.15
CA VAL A 87 25.03 5.58 -24.30
C VAL A 87 25.77 6.85 -24.66
N THR A 88 27.13 6.83 -24.62
CA THR A 88 28.00 7.98 -24.94
C THR A 88 27.67 8.56 -26.32
N GLN A 89 27.57 7.69 -27.35
CA GLN A 89 27.26 8.13 -28.71
C GLN A 89 25.82 8.67 -28.83
N SER A 90 24.84 8.06 -28.16
CA SER A 90 23.45 8.55 -28.17
C SER A 90 23.30 9.92 -27.51
N LEU A 91 24.01 10.16 -26.41
CA LEU A 91 24.07 11.47 -25.75
C LEU A 91 24.75 12.52 -26.64
N ALA A 92 25.80 12.15 -27.39
CA ALA A 92 26.42 13.03 -28.36
C ALA A 92 25.48 13.45 -29.51
N LEU A 93 24.49 12.61 -29.87
CA LEU A 93 23.39 12.96 -30.78
C LEU A 93 22.30 13.82 -30.16
N GLY A 94 22.42 14.17 -28.86
CA GLY A 94 21.48 15.01 -28.15
C GLY A 94 20.32 14.28 -27.47
N ALA A 95 20.40 12.93 -27.33
CA ALA A 95 19.37 12.16 -26.65
C ALA A 95 19.07 12.72 -25.26
N LYS A 96 17.79 12.94 -24.97
CA LYS A 96 17.28 13.45 -23.68
C LYS A 96 16.69 12.34 -22.82
N ALA A 97 16.35 11.21 -23.42
CA ALA A 97 15.90 10.01 -22.73
C ALA A 97 16.57 8.77 -23.32
N LEU A 98 16.94 7.85 -22.44
CA LEU A 98 17.50 6.56 -22.82
C LEU A 98 16.68 5.44 -22.17
N VAL A 99 16.49 4.34 -22.90
CA VAL A 99 15.91 3.09 -22.39
C VAL A 99 16.93 1.97 -22.62
N ILE A 100 17.38 1.33 -21.56
CA ILE A 100 18.31 0.20 -21.65
C ILE A 100 17.55 -1.07 -21.24
N ILE A 101 17.20 -1.90 -22.25
CA ILE A 101 16.51 -3.18 -22.03
C ILE A 101 17.50 -4.24 -21.53
N THR A 102 18.72 -4.13 -21.96
CA THR A 102 19.82 -5.08 -21.67
C THR A 102 20.02 -5.26 -20.16
N SER A 103 20.18 -6.53 -19.74
CA SER A 103 20.57 -6.95 -18.39
C SER A 103 22.09 -7.20 -18.30
N GLY A 104 22.60 -7.47 -17.10
CA GLY A 104 24.01 -7.76 -16.84
C GLY A 104 24.74 -6.61 -16.14
N PHE A 105 24.04 -5.89 -15.28
CA PHE A 105 24.52 -4.74 -14.52
C PHE A 105 24.44 -5.00 -13.00
N GLY A 106 23.89 -4.06 -12.24
CA GLY A 106 23.85 -4.11 -10.79
C GLY A 106 23.14 -5.34 -10.20
N GLU A 107 22.23 -5.96 -10.94
CA GLU A 107 21.54 -7.19 -10.56
C GLU A 107 22.43 -8.44 -10.65
N THR A 108 23.61 -8.37 -11.27
CA THR A 108 24.46 -9.54 -11.47
C THR A 108 25.74 -9.53 -10.63
N SER A 109 26.35 -8.37 -10.43
CA SER A 109 27.64 -8.28 -9.70
C SER A 109 27.95 -6.84 -9.26
N ALA A 110 28.94 -6.70 -8.35
CA ALA A 110 29.44 -5.40 -7.92
C ALA A 110 30.12 -4.63 -9.08
N GLU A 111 30.80 -5.34 -9.99
CA GLU A 111 31.38 -4.73 -11.19
C GLU A 111 30.29 -4.20 -12.13
N GLY A 112 29.21 -4.96 -12.29
CA GLY A 112 28.02 -4.53 -13.05
C GLY A 112 27.37 -3.30 -12.43
N LEU A 113 27.30 -3.23 -11.09
CA LEU A 113 26.80 -2.06 -10.38
C LEU A 113 27.68 -0.82 -10.63
N ALA A 114 28.99 -0.95 -10.58
CA ALA A 114 29.90 0.17 -10.85
C ALA A 114 29.74 0.72 -12.28
N VAL A 115 29.56 -0.16 -13.27
CA VAL A 115 29.26 0.25 -14.66
C VAL A 115 27.91 0.97 -14.72
N GLN A 116 26.90 0.45 -14.07
CA GLN A 116 25.56 1.07 -14.01
C GLN A 116 25.60 2.49 -13.40
N GLU A 117 26.32 2.67 -12.30
CA GLU A 117 26.51 3.97 -11.65
C GLU A 117 27.21 4.97 -12.58
N ALA A 118 28.27 4.54 -13.26
CA ALA A 118 28.97 5.38 -14.23
C ALA A 118 28.06 5.82 -15.40
N LEU A 119 27.21 4.93 -15.89
CA LEU A 119 26.21 5.26 -16.93
C LEU A 119 25.22 6.32 -16.44
N VAL A 120 24.73 6.18 -15.21
CA VAL A 120 23.81 7.16 -14.61
C VAL A 120 24.47 8.53 -14.48
N ASP A 121 25.71 8.57 -14.01
CA ASP A 121 26.45 9.83 -13.87
C ASP A 121 26.65 10.52 -15.23
N GLU A 122 26.99 9.78 -16.27
CA GLU A 122 27.13 10.31 -17.63
C GLU A 122 25.79 10.86 -18.17
N VAL A 123 24.71 10.10 -18.02
CA VAL A 123 23.36 10.50 -18.47
C VAL A 123 22.90 11.76 -17.76
N ARG A 124 23.07 11.83 -16.43
CA ARG A 124 22.71 13.01 -15.63
C ARG A 124 23.56 14.22 -15.98
N ALA A 125 24.86 14.04 -16.20
CA ALA A 125 25.76 15.11 -16.62
C ALA A 125 25.34 15.74 -17.96
N ALA A 126 24.75 14.94 -18.86
CA ALA A 126 24.18 15.40 -20.13
C ALA A 126 22.78 16.05 -19.99
N GLY A 127 22.23 16.07 -18.78
CA GLY A 127 20.85 16.55 -18.53
C GLY A 127 19.77 15.65 -19.14
N ALA A 128 20.07 14.36 -19.31
CA ALA A 128 19.16 13.35 -19.83
C ALA A 128 18.61 12.45 -18.70
N VAL A 129 17.69 11.54 -19.04
CA VAL A 129 17.09 10.56 -18.13
C VAL A 129 17.31 9.15 -18.64
N LEU A 130 17.39 8.16 -17.72
CA LEU A 130 17.59 6.76 -18.04
C LEU A 130 16.50 5.88 -17.41
N LEU A 131 15.78 5.10 -18.24
CA LEU A 131 14.89 4.03 -17.81
C LEU A 131 15.61 2.69 -17.90
N GLY A 132 15.61 1.91 -16.83
CA GLY A 132 16.35 0.65 -16.71
C GLY A 132 17.70 0.83 -15.99
N PRO A 133 18.76 0.04 -16.30
CA PRO A 133 18.78 -1.10 -17.24
C PRO A 133 17.92 -2.29 -16.76
N ASN A 134 17.97 -3.41 -17.51
CA ASN A 134 17.25 -4.63 -17.17
C ASN A 134 15.72 -4.38 -17.06
N CYS A 135 15.14 -3.70 -18.02
CA CYS A 135 13.72 -3.34 -18.04
C CYS A 135 12.99 -3.94 -19.26
N LEU A 136 11.66 -4.00 -19.17
CA LEU A 136 10.81 -4.42 -20.28
C LEU A 136 10.58 -3.30 -21.31
N GLY A 137 10.92 -2.06 -20.98
CA GLY A 137 10.67 -0.89 -21.80
C GLY A 137 9.47 -0.08 -21.35
N LEU A 138 8.84 0.60 -22.29
CA LEU A 138 7.69 1.49 -22.04
C LEU A 138 6.64 1.42 -23.15
N TYR A 139 5.47 1.96 -22.82
CA TYR A 139 4.35 2.10 -23.75
C TYR A 139 3.60 3.43 -23.48
N ASP A 140 3.19 4.09 -24.54
CA ASP A 140 2.26 5.22 -24.50
C ASP A 140 1.22 5.05 -25.63
N ASP A 141 -0.04 4.91 -25.23
CA ASP A 141 -1.14 4.61 -26.13
C ASP A 141 -1.46 5.79 -27.05
N LEU A 142 -1.49 7.01 -26.50
CA LEU A 142 -1.84 8.21 -27.26
C LEU A 142 -0.79 8.55 -28.31
N GLY A 143 0.47 8.43 -27.95
CA GLY A 143 1.61 8.63 -28.85
C GLY A 143 1.88 7.44 -29.74
N GLN A 144 1.21 6.30 -29.55
CA GLN A 144 1.52 5.03 -30.21
C GLN A 144 3.02 4.70 -30.14
N LEU A 145 3.60 4.94 -28.95
CA LEU A 145 4.98 4.59 -28.65
C LEU A 145 5.04 3.25 -27.92
N ASN A 146 5.68 2.27 -28.52
CA ASN A 146 5.77 0.94 -27.94
C ASN A 146 7.22 0.44 -28.02
N VAL A 147 7.94 0.52 -26.92
CA VAL A 147 9.30 0.02 -26.78
C VAL A 147 9.32 -1.45 -26.35
N TYR A 148 8.24 -1.93 -25.77
CA TYR A 148 8.08 -3.34 -25.38
C TYR A 148 7.93 -4.27 -26.60
N GLY A 149 7.26 -3.82 -27.66
CA GLY A 149 7.09 -4.58 -28.90
C GLY A 149 5.94 -5.60 -28.91
N GLY A 150 5.27 -5.84 -27.79
CA GLY A 150 3.98 -6.56 -27.71
C GLY A 150 2.79 -5.61 -27.87
N THR A 151 1.59 -6.11 -27.63
CA THR A 151 0.37 -5.30 -27.61
C THR A 151 -0.18 -5.20 -26.19
N PHE A 152 -0.49 -3.98 -25.77
CA PHE A 152 -1.30 -3.76 -24.59
C PHE A 152 -2.70 -3.31 -25.00
N PRO A 153 -3.76 -3.72 -24.28
CA PRO A 153 -5.09 -3.17 -24.50
C PRO A 153 -5.09 -1.67 -24.18
N SER A 154 -5.72 -0.86 -25.05
CA SER A 154 -5.90 0.57 -24.83
C SER A 154 -6.90 0.81 -23.69
N GLY A 155 -6.63 1.78 -22.83
CA GLY A 155 -7.49 2.10 -21.70
C GLY A 155 -7.05 3.34 -20.94
N ASP A 156 -7.30 3.38 -19.62
CA ASP A 156 -7.12 4.56 -18.79
C ASP A 156 -6.24 4.34 -17.53
N LEU A 157 -5.53 3.21 -17.46
CA LEU A 157 -4.54 2.92 -16.42
C LEU A 157 -3.14 3.35 -16.87
N ALA A 158 -2.44 4.15 -16.05
CA ALA A 158 -0.99 4.32 -16.16
C ALA A 158 -0.31 3.39 -15.15
N PHE A 159 0.59 2.50 -15.61
CA PHE A 159 1.15 1.43 -14.79
C PHE A 159 2.68 1.41 -14.80
N ALA A 160 3.29 1.52 -13.62
CA ALA A 160 4.74 1.39 -13.42
C ALA A 160 5.05 0.08 -12.69
N THR A 161 6.14 -0.62 -13.09
CA THR A 161 6.46 -1.93 -12.52
C THR A 161 7.95 -2.18 -12.41
N GLN A 162 8.36 -2.91 -11.36
CA GLN A 162 9.69 -3.50 -11.25
C GLN A 162 9.81 -4.83 -12.01
N SER A 163 8.68 -5.54 -12.22
CA SER A 163 8.67 -6.85 -12.87
C SER A 163 8.01 -6.78 -14.25
N GLY A 164 8.81 -7.06 -15.29
CA GLY A 164 8.31 -7.08 -16.67
C GLY A 164 7.29 -8.19 -16.92
N ASN A 165 7.56 -9.41 -16.49
CA ASN A 165 6.67 -10.55 -16.73
C ASN A 165 5.32 -10.40 -16.02
N LEU A 166 5.33 -9.83 -14.80
CA LEU A 166 4.08 -9.58 -14.07
C LEU A 166 3.21 -8.54 -14.78
N ALA A 167 3.82 -7.56 -15.45
CA ALA A 167 3.08 -6.59 -16.26
C ALA A 167 2.30 -7.26 -17.40
N LEU A 168 2.83 -8.32 -18.00
CA LEU A 168 2.14 -9.08 -19.04
C LEU A 168 0.91 -9.81 -18.51
N GLU A 169 1.02 -10.39 -17.31
CA GLU A 169 -0.12 -11.02 -16.64
C GLU A 169 -1.19 -9.98 -16.32
N VAL A 170 -0.81 -8.82 -15.77
CA VAL A 170 -1.74 -7.71 -15.51
C VAL A 170 -2.41 -7.25 -16.79
N ALA A 171 -1.68 -7.09 -17.90
CA ALA A 171 -2.24 -6.68 -19.18
C ALA A 171 -3.28 -7.69 -19.73
N LEU A 172 -3.02 -8.99 -19.60
CA LEU A 172 -3.97 -10.03 -20.00
C LEU A 172 -5.24 -10.02 -19.13
N LEU A 173 -5.11 -9.74 -17.84
CA LEU A 173 -6.25 -9.63 -16.94
C LEU A 173 -7.06 -8.36 -17.22
N LEU A 174 -6.40 -7.23 -17.52
CA LEU A 174 -7.05 -5.99 -17.96
C LEU A 174 -7.84 -6.21 -19.24
N GLU A 175 -7.26 -6.86 -20.24
CA GLU A 175 -7.94 -7.18 -21.50
C GLU A 175 -9.23 -7.99 -21.27
N ARG A 176 -9.15 -9.04 -20.42
CA ARG A 176 -10.32 -9.86 -20.06
C ARG A 176 -11.40 -9.08 -19.33
N SER A 177 -11.02 -8.09 -18.55
CA SER A 177 -11.96 -7.19 -17.85
C SER A 177 -12.39 -5.99 -18.69
N GLY A 178 -12.02 -5.93 -19.97
CA GLY A 178 -12.36 -4.83 -20.88
C GLY A 178 -11.69 -3.52 -20.52
N GLN A 179 -10.50 -3.59 -19.92
CA GLN A 179 -9.70 -2.44 -19.52
C GLN A 179 -8.33 -2.45 -20.21
N GLY A 180 -7.55 -1.39 -20.03
CA GLY A 180 -6.25 -1.31 -20.66
C GLY A 180 -5.40 -0.18 -20.11
N LEU A 181 -4.28 0.03 -20.77
CA LEU A 181 -3.24 0.96 -20.38
C LEU A 181 -3.26 2.22 -21.26
N THR A 182 -3.06 3.40 -20.63
CA THR A 182 -2.66 4.61 -21.36
C THR A 182 -1.15 4.74 -21.40
N ARG A 183 -0.48 4.49 -20.29
CA ARG A 183 0.98 4.50 -20.16
C ARG A 183 1.46 3.30 -19.38
N PHE A 184 2.67 2.86 -19.76
CA PHE A 184 3.36 1.80 -19.05
C PHE A 184 4.85 2.10 -18.98
N ALA A 185 5.48 1.78 -17.85
CA ALA A 185 6.93 1.78 -17.72
C ALA A 185 7.41 0.63 -16.82
N SER A 186 8.35 -0.15 -17.33
CA SER A 186 9.12 -1.08 -16.51
C SER A 186 10.41 -0.38 -16.10
N VAL A 187 10.60 -0.18 -14.78
CA VAL A 187 11.75 0.58 -14.28
C VAL A 187 13.04 -0.27 -14.14
N GLY A 188 12.93 -1.59 -14.26
CA GLY A 188 14.06 -2.50 -14.13
C GLY A 188 14.84 -2.29 -12.84
N ASN A 189 16.16 -2.09 -12.95
CA ASN A 189 17.04 -1.86 -11.79
C ASN A 189 16.82 -0.50 -11.10
N GLN A 190 15.97 0.38 -11.63
CA GLN A 190 15.75 1.73 -11.09
C GLN A 190 17.06 2.52 -10.90
N ALA A 191 17.97 2.43 -11.88
CA ALA A 191 19.29 3.03 -11.73
C ALA A 191 19.24 4.56 -11.67
N ASP A 192 18.38 5.19 -12.49
CA ASP A 192 18.15 6.64 -12.53
C ASP A 192 16.67 6.98 -12.29
N LEU A 193 15.79 6.62 -13.23
CA LEU A 193 14.34 6.78 -13.06
C LEU A 193 13.79 5.68 -12.16
N THR A 194 12.96 6.07 -11.19
CA THR A 194 12.39 5.20 -10.17
C THR A 194 10.89 5.05 -10.33
N LEU A 195 10.26 4.17 -9.54
CA LEU A 195 8.80 4.11 -9.43
C LEU A 195 8.21 5.45 -8.97
N ALA A 196 8.90 6.19 -8.10
CA ALA A 196 8.44 7.50 -7.63
C ALA A 196 8.34 8.51 -8.77
N ASP A 197 9.35 8.57 -9.66
CA ASP A 197 9.34 9.44 -10.84
C ASP A 197 8.15 9.10 -11.76
N MET A 198 7.92 7.80 -12.01
CA MET A 198 6.82 7.35 -12.86
C MET A 198 5.46 7.69 -12.26
N ILE A 199 5.25 7.46 -10.96
CA ILE A 199 3.98 7.75 -10.27
C ILE A 199 3.67 9.24 -10.34
N ARG A 200 4.67 10.12 -10.11
CA ARG A 200 4.48 11.57 -10.23
C ARG A 200 4.12 12.00 -11.66
N ASP A 201 4.75 11.41 -12.67
CA ASP A 201 4.41 11.70 -14.06
C ASP A 201 2.99 11.23 -14.40
N PHE A 202 2.66 9.99 -14.06
CA PHE A 202 1.37 9.37 -14.34
C PHE A 202 0.20 10.08 -13.66
N ALA A 203 0.41 10.63 -12.47
CA ALA A 203 -0.59 11.42 -11.76
C ALA A 203 -1.05 12.65 -12.56
N HIS A 204 -0.14 13.25 -13.33
CA HIS A 204 -0.42 14.43 -14.17
C HIS A 204 -0.80 14.09 -15.62
N HIS A 205 -0.73 12.83 -16.02
CA HIS A 205 -1.12 12.41 -17.38
C HIS A 205 -2.65 12.45 -17.53
N GLU A 206 -3.17 13.36 -18.33
CA GLU A 206 -4.62 13.67 -18.40
C GLU A 206 -5.50 12.48 -18.79
N ALA A 207 -5.03 11.62 -19.70
CA ALA A 207 -5.81 10.48 -20.16
C ALA A 207 -5.86 9.33 -19.14
N SER A 208 -4.97 9.29 -18.15
CA SER A 208 -5.00 8.27 -17.10
C SER A 208 -6.03 8.63 -16.03
N ARG A 209 -6.90 7.69 -15.69
CA ARG A 209 -7.87 7.83 -14.59
C ARG A 209 -7.37 7.20 -13.30
N VAL A 210 -6.52 6.18 -13.40
CA VAL A 210 -5.92 5.46 -12.27
C VAL A 210 -4.42 5.36 -12.48
N VAL A 211 -3.66 5.50 -11.39
CA VAL A 211 -2.22 5.22 -11.36
C VAL A 211 -2.00 3.89 -10.67
N GLY A 212 -1.28 2.98 -11.32
CA GLY A 212 -0.94 1.67 -10.80
C GLY A 212 0.56 1.50 -10.61
N ALA A 213 0.97 0.74 -9.59
CA ALA A 213 2.36 0.34 -9.41
C ALA A 213 2.48 -1.11 -8.92
N TYR A 214 3.52 -1.81 -9.39
CA TYR A 214 4.02 -3.03 -8.74
C TYR A 214 5.37 -2.75 -8.11
N VAL A 215 5.50 -3.05 -6.83
CA VAL A 215 6.70 -2.81 -6.03
C VAL A 215 7.14 -4.06 -5.27
N GLU A 216 8.42 -4.39 -5.35
CA GLU A 216 9.10 -5.41 -4.55
C GLU A 216 9.92 -4.74 -3.44
N SER A 217 10.69 -3.72 -3.82
CA SER A 217 11.53 -2.93 -2.93
C SER A 217 11.72 -1.54 -3.54
N PRO A 218 11.21 -0.47 -2.95
CA PRO A 218 11.49 0.87 -3.43
C PRO A 218 12.98 1.20 -3.21
N ARG A 219 13.59 1.94 -4.13
CA ARG A 219 14.98 2.39 -4.01
C ARG A 219 15.15 3.39 -2.86
N ASP A 220 14.20 4.29 -2.75
CA ASP A 220 14.03 5.25 -1.66
C ASP A 220 12.57 5.17 -1.22
N GLY A 221 12.33 4.62 -0.03
CA GLY A 221 10.97 4.39 0.47
C GLY A 221 10.26 5.67 0.84
N ALA A 222 10.98 6.66 1.35
CA ALA A 222 10.42 7.95 1.73
C ALA A 222 9.95 8.72 0.48
N ASP A 223 10.80 8.82 -0.55
CA ASP A 223 10.46 9.45 -1.82
C ASP A 223 9.31 8.72 -2.54
N PHE A 224 9.28 7.38 -2.46
CA PHE A 224 8.20 6.58 -3.04
C PHE A 224 6.87 6.82 -2.32
N ALA A 225 6.87 6.88 -0.99
CA ALA A 225 5.67 7.19 -0.21
C ALA A 225 5.16 8.61 -0.48
N ASP A 226 6.06 9.59 -0.62
CA ASP A 226 5.71 10.97 -0.97
C ASP A 226 5.12 11.04 -2.38
N ALA A 227 5.70 10.36 -3.35
CA ALA A 227 5.16 10.29 -4.72
C ALA A 227 3.75 9.68 -4.75
N VAL A 228 3.52 8.62 -3.96
CA VAL A 228 2.19 8.00 -3.80
C VAL A 228 1.21 9.00 -3.19
N ARG A 229 1.60 9.73 -2.14
CA ARG A 229 0.76 10.72 -1.48
C ARG A 229 0.41 11.89 -2.41
N GLU A 230 1.37 12.41 -3.15
CA GLU A 230 1.18 13.44 -4.17
C GLU A 230 0.20 12.97 -5.26
N ALA A 231 0.39 11.76 -5.77
CA ALA A 231 -0.47 11.18 -6.80
C ALA A 231 -1.89 10.90 -6.28
N ALA A 232 -2.02 10.35 -5.07
CA ALA A 232 -3.32 10.01 -4.47
C ALA A 232 -4.18 11.25 -4.18
N ALA A 233 -3.57 12.42 -4.04
CA ALA A 233 -4.29 13.70 -3.95
C ALA A 233 -4.89 14.14 -5.30
N ILE A 234 -4.44 13.57 -6.42
CA ILE A 234 -4.88 13.92 -7.78
C ILE A 234 -5.79 12.84 -8.35
N LYS A 235 -5.38 11.57 -8.24
CA LYS A 235 -6.04 10.39 -8.84
C LYS A 235 -5.96 9.19 -7.89
N PRO A 236 -6.84 8.19 -8.02
CA PRO A 236 -6.68 6.91 -7.34
C PRO A 236 -5.33 6.26 -7.65
N VAL A 237 -4.66 5.77 -6.61
CA VAL A 237 -3.41 5.01 -6.72
C VAL A 237 -3.63 3.60 -6.22
N VAL A 238 -3.29 2.60 -7.02
CA VAL A 238 -3.33 1.18 -6.67
C VAL A 238 -1.91 0.64 -6.65
N VAL A 239 -1.50 0.07 -5.53
CA VAL A 239 -0.17 -0.55 -5.41
C VAL A 239 -0.32 -2.04 -5.15
N PHE A 240 0.26 -2.83 -6.04
CA PHE A 240 0.45 -4.25 -5.83
C PHE A 240 1.84 -4.45 -5.20
N ALA A 241 1.89 -4.86 -3.93
CA ALA A 241 3.12 -5.01 -3.17
C ALA A 241 3.53 -6.48 -3.07
N GLY A 242 4.72 -6.83 -3.58
CA GLY A 242 5.35 -8.13 -3.43
C GLY A 242 5.97 -8.34 -2.05
N GLY A 243 6.56 -9.53 -1.81
CA GLY A 243 7.36 -9.80 -0.61
C GLY A 243 6.57 -9.91 0.71
N ARG A 244 5.30 -10.30 0.68
CA ARG A 244 4.39 -10.32 1.82
C ARG A 244 4.79 -11.28 2.95
N THR A 245 5.42 -12.38 2.62
CA THR A 245 5.89 -13.39 3.56
C THR A 245 7.42 -13.41 3.61
N ALA A 246 8.00 -13.98 4.66
CA ALA A 246 9.45 -14.14 4.76
C ALA A 246 10.05 -14.84 3.52
N ALA A 247 9.37 -15.85 2.98
CA ALA A 247 9.79 -16.52 1.76
C ALA A 247 9.70 -15.59 0.53
N GLY A 248 8.61 -14.83 0.40
CA GLY A 248 8.43 -13.85 -0.66
C GLY A 248 9.44 -12.70 -0.56
N ALA A 249 9.72 -12.21 0.64
CA ALA A 249 10.74 -11.17 0.89
C ALA A 249 12.14 -11.67 0.51
N HIS A 250 12.49 -12.91 0.85
CA HIS A 250 13.75 -13.52 0.45
C HIS A 250 13.87 -13.66 -1.08
N ALA A 251 12.79 -14.06 -1.74
CA ALA A 251 12.76 -14.15 -3.21
C ALA A 251 12.92 -12.77 -3.85
N ALA A 252 12.22 -11.74 -3.36
CA ALA A 252 12.32 -10.36 -3.84
C ALA A 252 13.74 -9.81 -3.66
N ALA A 253 14.36 -10.00 -2.49
CA ALA A 253 15.74 -9.58 -2.22
C ALA A 253 16.75 -10.25 -3.15
N SER A 254 16.55 -11.54 -3.45
CA SER A 254 17.40 -12.29 -4.39
C SER A 254 17.25 -11.81 -5.85
N HIS A 255 16.05 -11.30 -6.20
CA HIS A 255 15.75 -10.82 -7.55
C HIS A 255 16.22 -9.38 -7.79
N THR A 256 16.08 -8.52 -6.81
CA THR A 256 16.40 -7.08 -6.94
C THR A 256 17.80 -6.71 -6.45
N GLY A 257 18.49 -7.60 -5.74
CA GLY A 257 19.77 -7.31 -5.08
C GLY A 257 19.67 -6.34 -3.89
N ASN A 258 18.47 -5.90 -3.52
CA ASN A 258 18.23 -5.00 -2.41
C ASN A 258 17.64 -5.76 -1.22
N LEU A 259 17.92 -5.26 0.01
CA LEU A 259 17.20 -5.71 1.19
C LEU A 259 15.71 -5.44 0.98
N ALA A 260 14.89 -6.49 1.06
CA ALA A 260 13.45 -6.31 1.00
C ALA A 260 13.00 -5.46 2.19
N ALA A 261 12.24 -4.40 1.92
CA ALA A 261 11.57 -3.64 2.96
C ALA A 261 10.66 -4.57 3.78
N GLU A 262 10.51 -4.31 5.08
CA GLU A 262 9.54 -5.05 5.87
C GLU A 262 8.14 -4.81 5.27
N SER A 263 7.58 -5.86 4.68
CA SER A 263 6.32 -5.76 3.89
C SER A 263 5.17 -5.10 4.67
N ARG A 264 5.16 -5.28 5.98
CA ARG A 264 4.15 -4.69 6.86
C ARG A 264 4.30 -3.17 6.96
N VAL A 265 5.53 -2.66 7.09
CA VAL A 265 5.83 -1.23 7.10
C VAL A 265 5.51 -0.61 5.75
N LEU A 266 5.98 -1.21 4.65
CA LEU A 266 5.68 -0.78 3.29
C LEU A 266 4.18 -0.59 3.08
N ARG A 267 3.39 -1.61 3.42
CA ARG A 267 1.93 -1.60 3.21
C ARG A 267 1.22 -0.55 4.06
N ALA A 268 1.63 -0.40 5.31
CA ALA A 268 1.07 0.59 6.21
C ALA A 268 1.34 2.01 5.71
N ILE A 269 2.58 2.30 5.32
CA ILE A 269 2.97 3.62 4.80
C ILE A 269 2.27 3.95 3.48
N LEU A 270 2.14 2.98 2.57
CA LEU A 270 1.45 3.22 1.30
C LEU A 270 -0.06 3.47 1.48
N ARG A 271 -0.69 2.76 2.44
CA ARG A 271 -2.09 3.04 2.79
C ARG A 271 -2.25 4.42 3.43
N ASP A 272 -1.34 4.79 4.31
CA ASP A 272 -1.29 6.12 4.91
C ASP A 272 -1.08 7.21 3.85
N ALA A 273 -0.28 6.94 2.84
CA ALA A 273 -0.10 7.81 1.68
C ALA A 273 -1.33 7.87 0.74
N GLY A 274 -2.39 7.11 1.01
CA GLY A 274 -3.65 7.12 0.26
C GLY A 274 -3.74 6.09 -0.87
N ALA A 275 -2.80 5.15 -0.98
CA ALA A 275 -2.90 4.07 -1.96
C ALA A 275 -3.82 2.95 -1.50
N VAL A 276 -4.52 2.35 -2.45
CA VAL A 276 -5.12 1.02 -2.29
C VAL A 276 -4.03 -0.03 -2.50
N VAL A 277 -3.72 -0.79 -1.45
CA VAL A 277 -2.65 -1.80 -1.48
C VAL A 277 -3.27 -3.19 -1.57
N VAL A 278 -2.94 -3.90 -2.64
CA VAL A 278 -3.49 -5.23 -2.98
C VAL A 278 -2.42 -6.31 -3.01
N ASP A 279 -2.84 -7.58 -3.03
CA ASP A 279 -2.00 -8.75 -2.81
C ASP A 279 -1.78 -9.63 -4.04
N THR A 280 -2.62 -9.48 -5.06
CA THR A 280 -2.61 -10.32 -6.25
C THR A 280 -2.85 -9.52 -7.51
N PRO A 281 -2.41 -10.00 -8.70
CA PRO A 281 -2.71 -9.36 -9.98
C PRO A 281 -4.21 -9.21 -10.24
N GLY A 282 -5.02 -10.22 -9.86
CA GLY A 282 -6.48 -10.16 -9.97
C GLY A 282 -7.07 -9.04 -9.13
N ALA A 283 -6.70 -8.97 -7.84
CA ALA A 283 -7.16 -7.89 -6.96
C ALA A 283 -6.69 -6.50 -7.43
N PHE A 284 -5.54 -6.42 -8.10
CA PHE A 284 -5.08 -5.17 -8.73
C PHE A 284 -6.02 -4.72 -9.84
N VAL A 285 -6.41 -5.62 -10.73
CA VAL A 285 -7.34 -5.33 -11.83
C VAL A 285 -8.73 -5.00 -11.31
N ASP A 286 -9.22 -5.74 -10.29
CA ASP A 286 -10.51 -5.45 -9.64
C ASP A 286 -10.52 -4.05 -9.00
N ALA A 287 -9.42 -3.67 -8.34
CA ALA A 287 -9.26 -2.33 -7.77
C ALA A 287 -9.23 -1.23 -8.84
N VAL A 288 -8.52 -1.45 -9.94
CA VAL A 288 -8.50 -0.52 -11.10
C VAL A 288 -9.91 -0.35 -11.66
N SER A 289 -10.63 -1.47 -11.90
CA SER A 289 -12.03 -1.47 -12.37
C SER A 289 -12.94 -0.61 -11.52
N THR A 290 -12.76 -0.70 -10.21
CA THR A 290 -13.59 -0.03 -9.23
C THR A 290 -13.24 1.46 -9.12
N LEU A 291 -11.97 1.77 -8.98
CA LEU A 291 -11.50 3.11 -8.67
C LEU A 291 -11.54 4.06 -9.87
N ARG A 292 -11.51 3.53 -11.10
CA ARG A 292 -11.66 4.34 -12.31
C ARG A 292 -13.04 5.03 -12.40
N THR A 293 -14.04 4.53 -11.68
CA THR A 293 -15.36 5.16 -11.60
C THR A 293 -15.34 6.54 -10.95
N GLY A 294 -14.30 6.86 -10.17
CA GLY A 294 -14.17 8.12 -9.43
C GLY A 294 -15.14 8.26 -8.25
N LYS A 295 -15.93 7.23 -7.94
CA LYS A 295 -16.91 7.24 -6.87
C LYS A 295 -16.29 6.89 -5.52
N THR A 296 -16.99 7.26 -4.43
CA THR A 296 -16.60 6.95 -3.05
C THR A 296 -17.78 6.40 -2.29
N LEU A 297 -17.52 5.56 -1.30
CA LEU A 297 -18.53 5.05 -0.39
C LEU A 297 -18.74 6.04 0.77
N GLY A 298 -20.00 6.40 1.05
CA GLY A 298 -20.32 7.38 2.10
C GLY A 298 -20.31 6.78 3.50
N ARG A 299 -21.44 6.17 3.92
CA ARG A 299 -21.63 5.63 5.28
C ARG A 299 -21.69 4.11 5.33
N ARG A 300 -21.22 3.39 4.33
CA ARG A 300 -21.13 1.93 4.25
C ARG A 300 -22.48 1.18 4.23
N ARG A 301 -23.63 1.83 3.95
CA ARG A 301 -24.97 1.23 3.95
C ARG A 301 -25.33 0.75 2.54
N ILE A 302 -25.44 -0.55 2.37
CA ILE A 302 -25.55 -1.22 1.09
C ILE A 302 -26.98 -1.67 0.81
N GLY A 303 -27.53 -1.31 -0.36
CA GLY A 303 -28.71 -1.89 -0.94
C GLY A 303 -28.36 -3.06 -1.84
N ILE A 304 -29.11 -4.15 -1.79
CA ILE A 304 -28.88 -5.33 -2.63
C ILE A 304 -30.10 -5.59 -3.49
N VAL A 305 -29.88 -5.70 -4.80
CA VAL A 305 -30.85 -6.22 -5.79
C VAL A 305 -30.38 -7.61 -6.23
N ALA A 306 -31.11 -8.63 -5.84
CA ALA A 306 -30.79 -10.02 -6.16
C ALA A 306 -31.77 -10.60 -7.18
N ASP A 307 -31.27 -11.35 -8.13
CA ASP A 307 -32.07 -12.07 -9.15
C ASP A 307 -32.63 -13.41 -8.62
N GLY A 308 -32.43 -13.67 -7.34
CA GLY A 308 -32.94 -14.84 -6.63
C GLY A 308 -32.54 -14.87 -5.17
N GLY A 309 -33.37 -15.47 -4.32
CA GLY A 309 -33.21 -15.47 -2.87
C GLY A 309 -31.85 -15.97 -2.38
N GLY A 310 -31.26 -16.98 -3.04
CA GLY A 310 -29.94 -17.52 -2.69
C GLY A 310 -28.81 -16.49 -2.84
N HIS A 311 -28.81 -15.72 -3.93
CA HIS A 311 -27.85 -14.63 -4.16
C HIS A 311 -28.01 -13.54 -3.08
N GLY A 312 -29.26 -13.18 -2.73
CA GLY A 312 -29.53 -12.20 -1.69
C GLY A 312 -28.97 -12.62 -0.33
N VAL A 313 -29.17 -13.88 0.07
CA VAL A 313 -28.65 -14.41 1.36
C VAL A 313 -27.12 -14.35 1.40
N VAL A 314 -26.45 -14.94 0.40
CA VAL A 314 -24.97 -14.94 0.36
C VAL A 314 -24.41 -13.53 0.33
N SER A 315 -25.00 -12.62 -0.47
CA SER A 315 -24.54 -11.24 -0.53
C SER A 315 -24.71 -10.51 0.79
N SER A 316 -25.79 -10.78 1.55
CA SER A 316 -26.01 -10.17 2.87
C SER A 316 -24.94 -10.61 3.88
N ASP A 317 -24.61 -11.90 3.92
CA ASP A 317 -23.56 -12.43 4.78
C ASP A 317 -22.21 -11.79 4.43
N THR A 318 -21.86 -11.75 3.13
CA THR A 318 -20.61 -11.17 2.66
C THR A 318 -20.49 -9.67 2.95
N VAL A 319 -21.58 -8.89 2.81
CA VAL A 319 -21.63 -7.45 3.18
C VAL A 319 -21.27 -7.26 4.65
N ILE A 320 -21.86 -8.06 5.55
CA ILE A 320 -21.59 -7.95 6.99
C ILE A 320 -20.17 -8.41 7.33
N GLU A 321 -19.69 -9.51 6.75
CA GLU A 321 -18.33 -10.02 6.96
C GLU A 321 -17.26 -9.03 6.46
N ALA A 322 -17.55 -8.29 5.40
CA ALA A 322 -16.69 -7.22 4.88
C ALA A 322 -16.70 -5.92 5.72
N GLY A 323 -17.46 -5.88 6.83
CA GLY A 323 -17.57 -4.71 7.70
C GLY A 323 -18.43 -3.58 7.12
N LEU A 324 -19.25 -3.89 6.13
CA LEU A 324 -20.28 -2.99 5.59
C LEU A 324 -21.61 -3.20 6.34
N GLU A 325 -22.59 -2.36 6.06
CA GLU A 325 -23.91 -2.39 6.72
C GLU A 325 -25.02 -2.64 5.70
N MET A 326 -26.00 -3.46 6.05
CA MET A 326 -27.22 -3.58 5.26
C MET A 326 -28.08 -2.33 5.47
N ALA A 327 -28.42 -1.62 4.39
CA ALA A 327 -29.32 -0.49 4.47
C ALA A 327 -30.70 -0.91 4.99
N THR A 328 -31.25 -0.17 5.94
CA THR A 328 -32.62 -0.37 6.46
C THR A 328 -33.56 0.61 5.77
N PHE A 329 -34.41 0.10 4.88
CA PHE A 329 -35.30 0.96 4.09
C PHE A 329 -36.39 1.64 4.94
N SER A 330 -36.60 2.92 4.72
CA SER A 330 -37.73 3.69 5.26
C SER A 330 -39.05 3.20 4.67
N ALA A 331 -40.17 3.58 5.28
CA ALA A 331 -41.50 3.26 4.74
C ALA A 331 -41.68 3.84 3.32
N ALA A 332 -41.21 5.08 3.11
CA ALA A 332 -41.28 5.74 1.80
C ALA A 332 -40.48 4.99 0.73
N THR A 333 -39.28 4.52 1.07
CA THR A 333 -38.44 3.73 0.15
C THR A 333 -39.11 2.39 -0.17
N ARG A 334 -39.65 1.69 0.82
CA ARG A 334 -40.40 0.45 0.60
C ARG A 334 -41.61 0.64 -0.30
N ASP A 335 -42.41 1.69 -0.07
CA ASP A 335 -43.57 2.00 -0.90
C ASP A 335 -43.14 2.31 -2.36
N ALA A 336 -42.00 2.97 -2.57
CA ALA A 336 -41.47 3.28 -3.89
C ALA A 336 -40.89 2.04 -4.60
N LEU A 337 -40.35 1.06 -3.86
CA LEU A 337 -39.82 -0.20 -4.41
C LEU A 337 -40.97 -1.19 -4.78
N GLN A 338 -42.09 -1.16 -4.09
CA GLN A 338 -43.17 -2.14 -4.24
C GLN A 338 -43.69 -2.31 -5.67
N PRO A 339 -43.83 -1.25 -6.50
CA PRO A 339 -44.32 -1.39 -7.89
C PRO A 339 -43.47 -2.28 -8.79
N PHE A 340 -42.19 -2.47 -8.46
CA PHE A 340 -41.24 -3.30 -9.23
C PHE A 340 -41.25 -4.76 -8.77
N LEU A 341 -42.00 -5.12 -7.72
CA LEU A 341 -41.98 -6.46 -7.13
C LEU A 341 -43.36 -7.12 -7.30
N LYS A 342 -43.37 -8.35 -7.85
CA LYS A 342 -44.61 -9.11 -8.10
C LYS A 342 -45.10 -9.86 -6.85
N LEU A 343 -44.19 -10.46 -6.10
CA LEU A 343 -44.52 -11.41 -5.03
C LEU A 343 -43.84 -11.10 -3.70
N ASN A 344 -42.67 -10.46 -3.72
CA ASN A 344 -41.83 -10.28 -2.54
C ASN A 344 -42.07 -8.93 -1.87
N ALA A 345 -41.80 -8.88 -0.57
CA ALA A 345 -41.80 -7.63 0.18
C ALA A 345 -40.53 -6.81 -0.15
N PRO A 346 -40.62 -5.46 -0.16
CA PRO A 346 -39.52 -4.58 -0.46
C PRO A 346 -38.56 -4.46 0.74
N ASN A 347 -37.92 -5.57 1.11
CA ASN A 347 -36.91 -5.64 2.14
C ASN A 347 -35.52 -5.65 1.50
N ASN A 348 -34.50 -5.34 2.27
CA ASN A 348 -33.09 -5.49 1.83
C ASN A 348 -32.53 -6.83 2.35
N PRO A 349 -32.09 -7.74 1.50
CA PRO A 349 -32.00 -7.68 0.03
C PRO A 349 -33.36 -7.69 -0.66
N VAL A 350 -33.46 -6.98 -1.80
CA VAL A 350 -34.63 -7.05 -2.69
C VAL A 350 -34.44 -8.22 -3.65
N ASP A 351 -35.35 -9.19 -3.56
CA ASP A 351 -35.36 -10.38 -4.40
C ASP A 351 -36.39 -10.26 -5.52
N LEU A 352 -35.93 -10.29 -6.79
CA LEU A 352 -36.77 -10.27 -7.99
C LEU A 352 -37.46 -11.61 -8.28
N ALA A 353 -37.17 -12.67 -7.50
CA ALA A 353 -37.76 -14.00 -7.60
C ALA A 353 -37.64 -14.66 -9.00
N GLY A 354 -36.48 -14.56 -9.62
CA GLY A 354 -36.24 -15.07 -10.97
C GLY A 354 -36.90 -14.19 -12.02
N ALA A 355 -36.35 -12.99 -12.20
CA ALA A 355 -36.79 -12.06 -13.24
C ALA A 355 -36.67 -12.73 -14.62
N ASP A 356 -37.59 -12.39 -15.51
CA ASP A 356 -37.53 -12.74 -16.93
C ASP A 356 -37.29 -11.48 -17.78
N ALA A 357 -37.03 -11.66 -19.06
CA ALA A 357 -36.76 -10.56 -19.97
C ALA A 357 -37.86 -9.49 -20.02
N SER A 358 -39.10 -9.83 -19.60
CA SER A 358 -40.24 -8.89 -19.61
C SER A 358 -40.15 -7.83 -18.49
N VAL A 359 -39.27 -8.01 -17.51
CA VAL A 359 -39.13 -7.15 -16.33
C VAL A 359 -37.73 -6.50 -16.23
N LEU A 360 -36.94 -6.48 -17.30
CA LEU A 360 -35.61 -5.90 -17.29
C LEU A 360 -35.55 -4.46 -16.74
N TRP A 361 -36.56 -3.63 -17.06
CA TRP A 361 -36.67 -2.28 -16.52
C TRP A 361 -36.90 -2.23 -14.99
N HIS A 362 -37.35 -3.32 -14.37
CA HIS A 362 -37.47 -3.38 -12.93
C HIS A 362 -36.12 -3.30 -12.22
N PHE A 363 -35.03 -3.84 -12.82
CA PHE A 363 -33.67 -3.68 -12.30
C PHE A 363 -33.32 -2.19 -12.16
N HIS A 364 -33.52 -1.40 -13.21
CA HIS A 364 -33.27 0.04 -13.14
C HIS A 364 -34.16 0.71 -12.10
N GLY A 365 -35.47 0.42 -12.09
CA GLY A 365 -36.40 1.03 -11.14
C GLY A 365 -36.01 0.77 -9.67
N LEU A 366 -35.58 -0.44 -9.35
CA LEU A 366 -35.08 -0.79 -8.01
C LEU A 366 -33.77 -0.07 -7.69
N VAL A 367 -32.80 -0.10 -8.59
CA VAL A 367 -31.50 0.54 -8.41
C VAL A 367 -31.65 2.05 -8.26
N ASP A 368 -32.41 2.71 -9.16
CA ASP A 368 -32.63 4.16 -9.12
C ASP A 368 -33.32 4.58 -7.80
N THR A 369 -34.37 3.83 -7.38
CA THR A 369 -35.05 4.09 -6.13
C THR A 369 -34.10 3.98 -4.92
N MET A 370 -33.26 2.94 -4.87
CA MET A 370 -32.28 2.76 -3.81
C MET A 370 -31.21 3.85 -3.82
N LEU A 371 -30.68 4.21 -4.99
CA LEU A 371 -29.64 5.24 -5.08
C LEU A 371 -30.15 6.61 -4.62
N ARG A 372 -31.45 6.93 -4.83
CA ARG A 372 -32.05 8.18 -4.37
C ARG A 372 -32.45 8.18 -2.90
N ALA A 373 -32.48 7.00 -2.25
CA ALA A 373 -32.79 6.90 -0.81
C ALA A 373 -31.60 7.40 0.03
N GLU A 374 -31.88 8.20 1.09
CA GLU A 374 -30.85 8.73 1.99
C GLU A 374 -30.14 7.64 2.81
N GLU A 375 -30.85 6.55 3.09
CA GLU A 375 -30.35 5.41 3.86
C GLU A 375 -29.50 4.42 3.06
N VAL A 376 -29.29 4.65 1.75
CA VAL A 376 -28.46 3.80 0.87
C VAL A 376 -27.27 4.59 0.37
N ASP A 377 -26.08 4.04 0.49
CA ASP A 377 -24.84 4.68 0.06
C ASP A 377 -24.26 4.02 -1.21
N ALA A 378 -24.59 2.75 -1.47
CA ALA A 378 -24.23 2.02 -2.68
C ALA A 378 -25.23 0.89 -2.97
N VAL A 379 -25.23 0.41 -4.21
CA VAL A 379 -26.07 -0.73 -4.62
C VAL A 379 -25.21 -1.85 -5.21
N VAL A 380 -25.47 -3.07 -4.76
CA VAL A 380 -24.96 -4.31 -5.37
C VAL A 380 -26.09 -4.99 -6.13
N MET A 381 -25.86 -5.31 -7.39
CA MET A 381 -26.71 -6.20 -8.16
C MET A 381 -26.06 -7.57 -8.25
N THR A 382 -26.81 -8.65 -7.99
CA THR A 382 -26.28 -10.01 -8.01
C THR A 382 -27.18 -10.96 -8.79
N GLY A 383 -26.57 -11.83 -9.60
CA GLY A 383 -27.24 -12.91 -10.31
C GLY A 383 -27.07 -12.89 -11.82
N TYR A 384 -28.17 -12.81 -12.54
CA TYR A 384 -28.23 -13.05 -13.99
C TYR A 384 -28.05 -11.80 -14.85
N PHE A 385 -28.19 -10.60 -14.28
CA PHE A 385 -28.12 -9.37 -15.05
C PHE A 385 -26.79 -9.27 -15.83
N GLY A 386 -26.88 -8.96 -17.12
CA GLY A 386 -25.78 -9.07 -18.06
C GLY A 386 -25.81 -10.38 -18.87
N GLY A 387 -26.74 -11.28 -18.61
CA GLY A 387 -26.87 -12.58 -19.26
C GLY A 387 -28.19 -12.80 -20.00
N TYR A 388 -29.19 -11.95 -19.82
CA TYR A 388 -30.49 -12.15 -20.44
C TYR A 388 -30.40 -12.16 -21.98
N GLY A 389 -29.61 -11.29 -22.57
CA GLY A 389 -29.33 -11.27 -24.00
C GLY A 389 -28.58 -12.50 -24.52
N ALA A 390 -27.85 -13.23 -23.66
CA ALA A 390 -27.17 -14.47 -24.06
C ALA A 390 -28.16 -15.64 -24.24
N TYR A 391 -29.21 -15.69 -23.41
CA TYR A 391 -30.24 -16.73 -23.48
C TYR A 391 -31.43 -16.34 -24.39
N HIS A 392 -31.72 -15.05 -24.47
CA HIS A 392 -32.78 -14.45 -25.24
C HIS A 392 -32.22 -13.30 -26.09
N PRO A 393 -31.67 -13.55 -27.29
CA PRO A 393 -30.96 -12.53 -28.07
C PRO A 393 -31.78 -11.26 -28.36
N GLU A 394 -33.12 -11.39 -28.44
CA GLU A 394 -34.05 -10.26 -28.59
C GLU A 394 -34.07 -9.32 -27.38
N SER A 395 -33.64 -9.79 -26.22
CA SER A 395 -33.55 -9.00 -24.96
C SER A 395 -32.25 -8.22 -24.83
N GLY A 396 -31.20 -8.58 -25.57
CA GLY A 396 -29.88 -7.95 -25.46
C GLY A 396 -29.88 -6.44 -25.63
N PRO A 397 -30.52 -5.87 -26.68
CA PRO A 397 -30.61 -4.42 -26.83
C PRO A 397 -31.29 -3.72 -25.63
N LEU A 398 -32.36 -4.32 -25.10
CA LEU A 398 -33.07 -3.78 -23.95
C LEU A 398 -32.25 -3.87 -22.68
N GLU A 399 -31.52 -4.96 -22.47
CA GLU A 399 -30.63 -5.14 -21.35
C GLU A 399 -29.49 -4.09 -21.33
N MET A 400 -28.94 -3.75 -22.51
CA MET A 400 -27.96 -2.68 -22.66
C MET A 400 -28.56 -1.30 -22.36
N GLU A 401 -29.79 -1.00 -22.79
CA GLU A 401 -30.48 0.24 -22.45
C GLU A 401 -30.68 0.39 -20.92
N VAL A 402 -31.03 -0.71 -20.26
CA VAL A 402 -31.20 -0.76 -18.81
C VAL A 402 -29.85 -0.55 -18.11
N ALA A 403 -28.77 -1.17 -18.61
CA ALA A 403 -27.42 -0.96 -18.09
C ALA A 403 -27.00 0.53 -18.16
N GLU A 404 -27.26 1.20 -19.28
CA GLU A 404 -27.02 2.64 -19.45
C GLU A 404 -27.87 3.50 -18.50
N ALA A 405 -29.11 3.11 -18.26
CA ALA A 405 -29.99 3.82 -17.34
C ALA A 405 -29.50 3.69 -15.89
N ILE A 406 -29.02 2.51 -15.49
CA ILE A 406 -28.40 2.26 -14.18
C ILE A 406 -27.15 3.14 -14.00
N ALA A 407 -26.29 3.19 -15.01
CA ALA A 407 -25.09 4.04 -14.99
C ALA A 407 -25.46 5.52 -14.82
N ARG A 408 -26.45 6.03 -15.57
CA ARG A 408 -26.93 7.41 -15.42
C ARG A 408 -27.44 7.71 -14.00
N SER A 409 -28.23 6.81 -13.40
CA SER A 409 -28.71 6.97 -12.02
C SER A 409 -27.56 7.00 -11.02
N SER A 410 -26.54 6.16 -11.23
CA SER A 410 -25.31 6.16 -10.44
C SER A 410 -24.52 7.48 -10.57
N ASP A 411 -24.46 8.06 -11.76
CA ASP A 411 -23.78 9.33 -12.01
C ASP A 411 -24.55 10.52 -11.43
N GLU A 412 -25.87 10.56 -11.62
CA GLU A 412 -26.73 11.60 -11.08
C GLU A 412 -26.70 11.67 -9.54
N THR A 413 -26.60 10.52 -8.89
CA THR A 413 -26.58 10.44 -7.42
C THR A 413 -25.17 10.48 -6.83
N GLY A 414 -24.14 10.25 -7.64
CA GLY A 414 -22.75 10.09 -7.21
C GLY A 414 -22.49 8.80 -6.41
N LYS A 415 -23.49 7.93 -6.26
CA LYS A 415 -23.39 6.69 -5.48
C LYS A 415 -22.99 5.52 -6.35
N PRO A 416 -22.07 4.65 -5.89
CA PRO A 416 -21.58 3.52 -6.68
C PRO A 416 -22.65 2.43 -6.85
N VAL A 417 -22.63 1.82 -8.06
CA VAL A 417 -23.29 0.55 -8.35
C VAL A 417 -22.21 -0.44 -8.78
N VAL A 418 -22.24 -1.64 -8.23
CA VAL A 418 -21.42 -2.76 -8.66
C VAL A 418 -22.32 -3.94 -9.07
N VAL A 419 -21.90 -4.69 -10.07
CA VAL A 419 -22.66 -5.84 -10.58
C VAL A 419 -21.83 -7.10 -10.38
N GLN A 420 -22.39 -8.09 -9.71
CA GLN A 420 -21.96 -9.46 -9.86
C GLN A 420 -22.84 -10.12 -10.92
N SER A 421 -22.23 -10.68 -11.95
CA SER A 421 -22.92 -11.39 -13.02
C SER A 421 -22.37 -12.79 -13.22
N MET A 422 -23.26 -13.76 -13.33
CA MET A 422 -22.89 -15.14 -13.68
C MET A 422 -22.30 -15.23 -15.10
N GLU A 423 -22.58 -14.25 -15.95
CA GLU A 423 -22.12 -14.15 -17.35
C GLU A 423 -20.90 -13.23 -17.53
N GLU A 424 -20.28 -12.76 -16.45
CA GLU A 424 -19.11 -11.86 -16.52
C GLU A 424 -18.03 -12.37 -17.49
N ALA A 425 -17.69 -13.65 -17.39
CA ALA A 425 -16.63 -14.28 -18.19
C ALA A 425 -16.97 -14.40 -19.68
N SER A 426 -18.26 -14.30 -20.06
CA SER A 426 -18.67 -14.36 -21.48
C SER A 426 -18.24 -13.14 -22.27
N GLY A 427 -18.05 -11.99 -21.59
CA GLY A 427 -17.70 -10.72 -22.21
C GLY A 427 -18.70 -10.30 -23.31
N ASN A 428 -19.97 -10.67 -23.18
CA ASN A 428 -21.04 -10.32 -24.11
C ASN A 428 -21.27 -8.80 -24.18
N ASP A 429 -22.16 -8.37 -25.09
CA ASP A 429 -22.37 -6.95 -25.35
C ASP A 429 -22.84 -6.17 -24.11
N THR A 430 -23.72 -6.74 -23.28
CA THR A 430 -24.19 -6.09 -22.06
C THR A 430 -23.07 -5.95 -21.04
N ILE A 431 -22.25 -7.00 -20.83
CA ILE A 431 -21.09 -6.95 -19.93
C ILE A 431 -20.09 -5.90 -20.39
N ARG A 432 -19.78 -5.85 -21.70
CA ARG A 432 -18.92 -4.81 -22.26
C ARG A 432 -19.51 -3.42 -22.03
N ARG A 433 -20.82 -3.27 -22.29
CA ARG A 433 -21.50 -1.98 -22.12
C ARG A 433 -21.49 -1.47 -20.68
N LEU A 434 -21.76 -2.35 -19.71
CA LEU A 434 -21.63 -1.99 -18.27
C LEU A 434 -20.24 -1.42 -17.96
N ARG A 435 -19.19 -2.08 -18.42
CA ARG A 435 -17.80 -1.66 -18.23
C ARG A 435 -17.48 -0.32 -18.90
N GLU A 436 -17.98 -0.11 -20.15
CA GLU A 436 -17.82 1.14 -20.90
C GLU A 436 -18.50 2.33 -20.24
N VAL A 437 -19.62 2.11 -19.54
CA VAL A 437 -20.36 3.15 -18.81
C VAL A 437 -19.99 3.22 -17.32
N ASP A 438 -18.80 2.74 -16.95
CA ASP A 438 -18.24 2.82 -15.59
C ASP A 438 -19.07 2.09 -14.50
N VAL A 439 -19.74 1.01 -14.85
CA VAL A 439 -20.34 0.08 -13.88
C VAL A 439 -19.46 -1.17 -13.80
N PRO A 440 -18.70 -1.36 -12.70
CA PRO A 440 -17.83 -2.52 -12.53
C PRO A 440 -18.63 -3.82 -12.47
N VAL A 441 -18.13 -4.84 -13.19
CA VAL A 441 -18.76 -6.17 -13.24
C VAL A 441 -17.76 -7.22 -12.80
N PHE A 442 -18.21 -8.09 -11.89
CA PHE A 442 -17.42 -9.16 -11.28
C PHE A 442 -18.10 -10.52 -11.44
N SER A 443 -17.30 -11.58 -11.47
CA SER A 443 -17.82 -12.96 -11.57
C SER A 443 -18.33 -13.51 -10.24
N ARG A 444 -17.81 -13.00 -9.11
CA ARG A 444 -18.10 -13.51 -7.76
C ARG A 444 -18.67 -12.41 -6.87
N ILE A 445 -19.52 -12.82 -5.94
CA ILE A 445 -20.18 -11.92 -4.97
C ILE A 445 -19.13 -11.22 -4.09
N GLU A 446 -18.14 -11.98 -3.60
CA GLU A 446 -17.07 -11.45 -2.76
C GLU A 446 -16.30 -10.34 -3.47
N GLN A 447 -15.95 -10.52 -4.76
CA GLN A 447 -15.25 -9.49 -5.53
C GLN A 447 -16.08 -8.19 -5.66
N ALA A 448 -17.39 -8.32 -5.91
CA ALA A 448 -18.28 -7.17 -6.02
C ALA A 448 -18.40 -6.40 -4.68
N ILE A 449 -18.38 -7.11 -3.57
CA ILE A 449 -18.47 -6.50 -2.24
C ILE A 449 -17.10 -5.93 -1.82
N ASP A 450 -16.01 -6.65 -2.06
CA ASP A 450 -14.65 -6.14 -1.84
C ASP A 450 -14.40 -4.85 -2.65
N ALA A 451 -14.95 -4.75 -3.86
CA ALA A 451 -14.89 -3.55 -4.67
C ALA A 451 -15.54 -2.34 -3.95
N LEU A 452 -16.66 -2.53 -3.24
CA LEU A 452 -17.25 -1.45 -2.44
C LEU A 452 -16.38 -1.06 -1.26
N VAL A 453 -15.70 -2.02 -0.60
CA VAL A 453 -14.76 -1.73 0.48
C VAL A 453 -13.60 -0.85 -0.01
N LEU A 454 -13.14 -1.05 -1.26
CA LEU A 454 -12.08 -0.22 -1.86
C LEU A 454 -12.50 1.24 -2.08
N LEU A 455 -13.80 1.53 -2.16
CA LEU A 455 -14.35 2.89 -2.29
C LEU A 455 -14.47 3.63 -0.95
N ASP A 456 -14.31 2.91 0.17
CA ASP A 456 -14.28 3.50 1.51
C ASP A 456 -12.84 3.92 1.86
N ARG A 457 -12.41 5.03 1.26
CA ARG A 457 -11.05 5.55 1.45
C ARG A 457 -11.02 6.61 2.53
N PRO A 458 -10.15 6.46 3.56
CA PRO A 458 -9.93 7.52 4.53
C PRO A 458 -9.31 8.76 3.84
N PRO A 459 -9.54 9.95 4.38
CA PRO A 459 -8.88 11.16 3.88
C PRO A 459 -7.36 11.03 4.02
N ILE A 460 -6.62 11.51 3.02
CA ILE A 460 -5.15 11.56 3.04
C ILE A 460 -4.73 12.53 4.13
N VAL A 461 -3.93 12.06 5.08
CA VAL A 461 -3.38 12.89 6.15
C VAL A 461 -2.19 13.69 5.61
N GLN A 462 -2.29 15.01 5.72
CA GLN A 462 -1.15 15.87 5.39
C GLN A 462 -0.14 15.86 6.53
N GLY A 463 1.14 15.87 6.21
CA GLY A 463 2.21 15.84 7.20
C GLY A 463 2.12 17.03 8.17
N VAL A 464 2.29 16.73 9.45
CA VAL A 464 2.30 17.70 10.55
C VAL A 464 3.75 17.99 10.92
N ALA A 465 4.04 19.20 11.37
CA ALA A 465 5.37 19.50 11.92
C ALA A 465 5.55 18.79 13.28
N PRO A 466 6.72 18.17 13.55
CA PRO A 466 6.98 17.54 14.83
C PRO A 466 6.92 18.56 15.97
N ALA A 467 6.39 18.15 17.11
CA ALA A 467 6.40 18.97 18.32
C ALA A 467 7.83 19.06 18.88
N GLY A 468 8.14 20.18 19.53
CA GLY A 468 9.45 20.33 20.20
C GLY A 468 9.63 19.33 21.31
N VAL A 469 10.75 18.61 21.30
CA VAL A 469 11.16 17.65 22.31
C VAL A 469 12.29 18.26 23.14
N PRO A 470 12.35 18.04 24.48
CA PRO A 470 13.46 18.51 25.29
C PRO A 470 14.81 17.98 24.79
N ASP A 471 15.79 18.86 24.69
CA ASP A 471 17.17 18.49 24.33
C ASP A 471 17.79 17.72 25.50
N ARG A 472 18.06 16.43 25.27
CA ARG A 472 18.64 15.55 26.27
C ARG A 472 19.65 14.61 25.64
N THR A 473 20.85 14.58 26.17
CA THR A 473 21.85 13.58 25.80
C THR A 473 21.53 12.27 26.53
N LEU A 474 21.22 11.21 25.77
CA LEU A 474 21.06 9.85 26.28
C LEU A 474 22.41 9.12 26.21
N GLY A 475 22.71 8.28 27.21
CA GLY A 475 23.86 7.37 27.13
C GLY A 475 23.70 6.32 26.01
N ASP A 476 24.81 5.66 25.68
CA ASP A 476 24.82 4.66 24.56
C ASP A 476 23.85 3.49 24.78
N ARG A 477 23.47 3.18 26.00
CA ARG A 477 22.47 2.14 26.34
C ARG A 477 21.77 2.53 27.65
N PRO A 478 20.76 3.41 27.62
CA PRO A 478 20.07 3.83 28.81
C PRO A 478 19.36 2.65 29.49
N ALA A 479 19.67 2.41 30.74
CA ALA A 479 18.96 1.43 31.56
C ALA A 479 17.52 1.90 31.85
N TYR A 480 16.65 1.00 32.33
CA TYR A 480 15.24 1.31 32.57
C TYR A 480 14.98 2.61 33.35
N PRO A 481 15.68 2.93 34.45
CA PRO A 481 15.46 4.20 35.20
C PRO A 481 15.73 5.44 34.33
N GLU A 482 16.74 5.40 33.47
CA GLU A 482 17.11 6.49 32.58
C GLU A 482 16.10 6.64 31.42
N ALA A 483 15.74 5.53 30.78
CA ALA A 483 14.71 5.50 29.73
C ALA A 483 13.38 6.04 30.26
N ARG A 484 12.95 5.57 31.44
CA ARG A 484 11.77 6.04 32.16
C ARG A 484 11.83 7.55 32.42
N ALA A 485 12.95 8.06 32.94
CA ALA A 485 13.11 9.48 33.24
C ALA A 485 12.99 10.34 31.97
N ALA A 486 13.61 9.91 30.86
CA ALA A 486 13.51 10.59 29.59
C ALA A 486 12.06 10.64 29.07
N LEU A 487 11.34 9.54 29.14
CA LEU A 487 9.95 9.46 28.69
C LEU A 487 8.98 10.20 29.63
N ALA A 488 9.27 10.26 30.93
CA ALA A 488 8.47 11.05 31.88
C ALA A 488 8.55 12.57 31.60
N GLU A 489 9.68 13.08 31.13
CA GLU A 489 9.82 14.47 30.65
C GLU A 489 8.95 14.80 29.46
N LEU A 490 8.61 13.78 28.62
CA LEU A 490 7.62 13.91 27.55
C LEU A 490 6.18 13.86 28.06
N GLY A 491 5.95 13.80 29.40
CA GLY A 491 4.63 13.71 30.00
C GLY A 491 3.99 12.31 29.87
N ILE A 492 4.80 11.26 29.75
CA ILE A 492 4.35 9.87 29.81
C ILE A 492 4.33 9.44 31.29
N GLU A 493 3.19 8.96 31.74
CA GLU A 493 2.99 8.59 33.13
C GLU A 493 3.56 7.21 33.44
N PHE A 494 4.25 7.10 34.60
CA PHE A 494 4.74 5.85 35.14
C PHE A 494 4.30 5.71 36.61
N PRO A 495 4.16 4.50 37.15
CA PRO A 495 3.91 4.31 38.57
C PRO A 495 5.07 4.88 39.42
N PRO A 496 4.83 5.40 40.61
CA PRO A 496 5.92 5.78 41.52
C PRO A 496 6.89 4.63 41.77
N GLY A 497 8.19 4.88 41.66
CA GLY A 497 9.20 3.83 41.79
C GLY A 497 10.55 4.36 42.20
N GLN A 498 11.39 3.47 42.71
CA GLN A 498 12.73 3.77 43.21
C GLN A 498 13.69 2.62 42.93
N LEU A 499 14.95 2.94 42.58
CA LEU A 499 16.01 1.95 42.42
C LEU A 499 16.54 1.54 43.82
N ALA A 500 16.66 0.24 44.03
CA ALA A 500 17.29 -0.35 45.18
C ALA A 500 18.57 -1.09 44.76
N THR A 501 19.67 -0.89 45.47
CA THR A 501 20.96 -1.55 45.24
C THR A 501 21.29 -2.60 46.30
N SER A 502 20.47 -2.65 47.37
CA SER A 502 20.55 -3.66 48.43
C SER A 502 19.16 -4.18 48.83
N ALA A 503 19.13 -5.29 49.57
CA ALA A 503 17.92 -5.86 50.14
C ALA A 503 17.22 -4.91 51.12
N GLU A 504 17.99 -4.17 51.91
CA GLU A 504 17.49 -3.17 52.86
C GLU A 504 16.85 -1.99 52.11
N GLU A 505 17.49 -1.53 51.04
CA GLU A 505 16.95 -0.47 50.20
C GLU A 505 15.67 -0.92 49.49
N ALA A 506 15.58 -2.19 49.06
CA ALA A 506 14.36 -2.73 48.44
C ALA A 506 13.18 -2.75 49.43
N ALA A 507 13.44 -3.10 50.70
CA ALA A 507 12.43 -3.04 51.74
C ALA A 507 11.96 -1.59 51.99
N ALA A 508 12.90 -0.64 52.09
CA ALA A 508 12.59 0.77 52.28
C ALA A 508 11.88 1.39 51.08
N ALA A 509 12.26 1.00 49.86
CA ALA A 509 11.61 1.42 48.61
C ALA A 509 10.13 0.95 48.56
N LEU A 510 9.82 -0.28 48.98
CA LEU A 510 8.43 -0.77 49.08
C LEU A 510 7.59 0.09 50.01
N ASP A 511 8.13 0.46 51.19
CA ASP A 511 7.42 1.34 52.12
C ASP A 511 7.15 2.73 51.53
N ALA A 512 8.11 3.26 50.75
CA ALA A 512 8.00 4.56 50.11
C ALA A 512 6.99 4.59 48.94
N VAL A 513 7.00 3.56 48.08
CA VAL A 513 6.10 3.50 46.90
C VAL A 513 4.71 2.97 47.23
N GLY A 514 4.59 2.20 48.35
CA GLY A 514 3.36 1.55 48.79
C GLY A 514 3.12 0.16 48.17
N ALA A 515 2.63 -0.75 49.00
CA ALA A 515 2.29 -2.11 48.61
C ALA A 515 0.89 -2.19 47.99
N PRO A 516 0.65 -3.17 47.06
CA PRO A 516 1.65 -4.08 46.50
C PRO A 516 2.55 -3.40 45.47
N ALA A 517 3.78 -3.92 45.27
CA ALA A 517 4.74 -3.40 44.32
C ALA A 517 5.18 -4.45 43.28
N ALA A 518 5.69 -3.96 42.15
CA ALA A 518 6.45 -4.73 41.19
C ALA A 518 7.94 -4.50 41.37
N MET A 519 8.74 -5.54 41.27
CA MET A 519 10.20 -5.49 41.32
C MET A 519 10.77 -5.93 39.98
N LYS A 520 11.69 -5.12 39.42
CA LYS A 520 12.24 -5.32 38.07
C LYS A 520 13.78 -5.22 38.12
N ALA A 521 14.44 -6.22 37.56
CA ALA A 521 15.90 -6.21 37.42
C ALA A 521 16.35 -5.08 36.49
N VAL A 522 17.43 -4.40 36.82
CA VAL A 522 18.02 -3.29 36.08
C VAL A 522 19.47 -3.61 35.73
N ALA A 523 19.75 -3.68 34.43
CA ALA A 523 21.07 -3.65 33.82
C ALA A 523 20.96 -3.19 32.38
N ALA A 524 21.93 -2.45 31.86
CA ALA A 524 21.95 -1.92 30.50
C ALA A 524 21.96 -3.04 29.45
N GLU A 525 22.58 -4.19 29.73
CA GLU A 525 22.66 -5.34 28.82
C GLU A 525 21.45 -6.29 28.92
N LEU A 526 20.53 -6.09 29.85
CA LEU A 526 19.38 -6.97 30.09
C LEU A 526 18.21 -6.61 29.18
N LEU A 527 18.19 -7.17 27.98
CA LEU A 527 17.18 -6.86 26.96
C LEU A 527 15.80 -7.46 27.26
N HIS A 528 15.74 -8.71 27.77
CA HIS A 528 14.50 -9.44 28.04
C HIS A 528 14.41 -9.83 29.52
N LYS A 529 14.00 -8.86 30.35
CA LYS A 529 13.92 -9.01 31.81
C LYS A 529 13.01 -10.17 32.23
N THR A 530 11.88 -10.34 31.58
CA THR A 530 10.88 -11.35 31.92
C THR A 530 11.40 -12.76 31.70
N ASP A 531 12.09 -13.01 30.58
CA ASP A 531 12.65 -14.33 30.23
C ASP A 531 13.74 -14.78 31.19
N ALA A 532 14.54 -13.82 31.69
CA ALA A 532 15.55 -14.05 32.73
C ALA A 532 14.94 -14.17 34.13
N GLY A 533 13.61 -14.07 34.30
CA GLY A 533 12.95 -14.03 35.59
C GLY A 533 13.20 -12.73 36.36
N GLY A 534 13.50 -11.65 35.66
CA GLY A 534 13.82 -10.34 36.21
C GLY A 534 12.61 -9.46 36.57
N VAL A 535 11.40 -10.03 36.61
CA VAL A 535 10.16 -9.32 37.01
C VAL A 535 9.43 -10.16 38.06
N VAL A 536 9.09 -9.54 39.21
CA VAL A 536 8.24 -10.14 40.24
C VAL A 536 7.13 -9.16 40.60
N LEU A 537 5.90 -9.61 40.57
CA LEU A 537 4.70 -8.81 40.80
C LEU A 537 4.09 -9.15 42.19
N GLY A 538 3.38 -8.17 42.77
CA GLY A 538 2.56 -8.40 43.95
C GLY A 538 3.36 -8.48 45.27
N VAL A 539 4.56 -7.91 45.32
CA VAL A 539 5.38 -7.83 46.53
C VAL A 539 4.69 -6.94 47.55
N SER A 540 4.34 -7.51 48.71
CA SER A 540 3.39 -6.87 49.63
C SER A 540 3.96 -6.53 51.01
N THR A 541 5.15 -7.02 51.37
CA THR A 541 5.80 -6.71 52.64
C THR A 541 7.28 -6.39 52.47
N PRO A 542 7.89 -5.55 53.33
CA PRO A 542 9.33 -5.26 53.29
C PRO A 542 10.22 -6.50 53.38
N ALA A 543 9.83 -7.49 54.18
CA ALA A 543 10.59 -8.75 54.28
C ALA A 543 10.59 -9.54 52.94
N VAL A 544 9.44 -9.61 52.26
CA VAL A 544 9.34 -10.24 50.95
C VAL A 544 10.12 -9.44 49.91
N ALA A 545 10.14 -8.10 49.98
CA ALA A 545 10.94 -7.27 49.08
C ALA A 545 12.44 -7.53 49.21
N ALA A 546 12.96 -7.63 50.44
CA ALA A 546 14.36 -7.94 50.72
C ALA A 546 14.77 -9.35 50.23
N GLU A 547 13.89 -10.35 50.46
CA GLU A 547 14.09 -11.72 49.98
C GLU A 547 14.05 -11.78 48.45
N THR A 548 13.05 -11.11 47.81
CA THR A 548 12.91 -11.00 46.36
C THR A 548 14.12 -10.36 45.71
N PHE A 549 14.65 -9.29 46.32
CA PHE A 549 15.88 -8.64 45.84
C PHE A 549 17.04 -9.63 45.74
N THR A 550 17.31 -10.35 46.83
CA THR A 550 18.42 -11.32 46.89
C THR A 550 18.25 -12.46 45.90
N THR A 551 17.05 -13.03 45.85
CA THR A 551 16.74 -14.16 44.99
C THR A 551 16.76 -13.78 43.52
N MET A 552 16.15 -12.64 43.15
CA MET A 552 16.10 -12.13 41.79
C MET A 552 17.51 -11.79 41.29
N LYS A 553 18.28 -11.08 42.09
CA LYS A 553 19.65 -10.72 41.71
C LYS A 553 20.45 -11.97 41.35
N HIS A 554 20.48 -12.95 42.22
CA HIS A 554 21.23 -14.19 42.00
C HIS A 554 20.73 -14.96 40.77
N ARG A 555 19.41 -15.06 40.61
CA ARG A 555 18.79 -15.78 39.48
C ARG A 555 19.10 -15.11 38.14
N VAL A 556 18.90 -13.80 38.03
CA VAL A 556 19.08 -13.04 36.78
C VAL A 556 20.55 -12.97 36.38
N GLU A 557 21.46 -12.69 37.35
CA GLU A 557 22.89 -12.67 37.08
C GLU A 557 23.41 -14.03 36.60
N ALA A 558 22.88 -15.13 37.17
CA ALA A 558 23.23 -16.49 36.75
C ALA A 558 22.66 -16.84 35.36
N ALA A 559 21.42 -16.42 35.05
CA ALA A 559 20.76 -16.72 33.81
C ALA A 559 21.24 -15.86 32.63
N ALA A 560 21.46 -14.58 32.86
CA ALA A 560 21.82 -13.62 31.79
C ALA A 560 23.34 -13.40 31.68
N GLY A 561 24.13 -13.80 32.68
CA GLY A 561 25.59 -13.60 32.69
C GLY A 561 26.03 -12.13 32.86
N VAL A 562 25.13 -11.27 33.32
CA VAL A 562 25.36 -9.82 33.50
C VAL A 562 25.19 -9.44 34.97
N ALA A 563 25.98 -8.49 35.44
CA ALA A 563 25.79 -7.91 36.76
C ALA A 563 24.63 -6.92 36.76
N LEU A 564 23.76 -6.97 37.78
CA LEU A 564 22.67 -6.02 37.92
C LEU A 564 23.13 -4.71 38.58
N ASP A 565 22.75 -3.57 38.01
CA ASP A 565 22.91 -2.24 38.61
C ASP A 565 22.04 -2.09 39.88
N GLY A 566 20.93 -2.82 39.92
CA GLY A 566 19.97 -2.83 41.02
C GLY A 566 18.66 -3.47 40.65
N ILE A 567 17.67 -3.27 41.50
CA ILE A 567 16.27 -3.69 41.23
C ILE A 567 15.36 -2.48 41.41
N TRP A 568 14.57 -2.19 40.39
CA TRP A 568 13.57 -1.14 40.43
C TRP A 568 12.35 -1.62 41.19
N VAL A 569 11.96 -0.94 42.25
CA VAL A 569 10.74 -1.22 43.03
C VAL A 569 9.71 -0.14 42.69
N GLU A 570 8.58 -0.52 42.17
CA GLU A 570 7.52 0.43 41.80
C GLU A 570 6.13 -0.05 42.24
N ARG A 571 5.23 0.90 42.50
CA ARG A 571 3.85 0.59 42.89
C ARG A 571 3.18 -0.21 41.75
N MET A 572 2.40 -1.24 42.08
CA MET A 572 1.56 -1.93 41.13
C MET A 572 0.55 -0.94 40.51
N ALA A 573 0.44 -0.97 39.18
CA ALA A 573 -0.63 -0.25 38.50
C ALA A 573 -2.01 -0.82 38.90
N PRO A 574 -3.05 0.00 38.89
CA PRO A 574 -4.43 -0.48 39.13
C PRO A 574 -4.78 -1.64 38.21
N SER A 575 -5.63 -2.54 38.71
CA SER A 575 -6.18 -3.64 37.90
C SER A 575 -7.16 -3.11 36.87
N GLY A 576 -7.27 -3.77 35.72
CA GLY A 576 -8.14 -3.39 34.61
C GLY A 576 -7.40 -2.66 33.48
N GLY A 577 -8.14 -2.27 32.46
CA GLY A 577 -7.60 -1.69 31.24
C GLY A 577 -7.04 -2.75 30.27
N VAL A 578 -6.42 -2.28 29.19
CA VAL A 578 -5.83 -3.09 28.13
C VAL A 578 -4.33 -2.80 28.05
N ASP A 579 -3.52 -3.84 28.02
CA ASP A 579 -2.07 -3.72 27.85
C ASP A 579 -1.73 -3.63 26.37
N LEU A 580 -1.06 -2.55 25.97
CA LEU A 580 -0.64 -2.24 24.61
C LEU A 580 0.88 -2.19 24.52
N VAL A 581 1.41 -2.46 23.33
CA VAL A 581 2.76 -2.05 22.95
C VAL A 581 2.67 -0.76 22.16
N VAL A 582 3.48 0.22 22.52
CA VAL A 582 3.58 1.51 21.82
C VAL A 582 5.06 1.81 21.61
N GLY A 583 5.46 2.03 20.37
CA GLY A 583 6.86 2.30 20.06
C GLY A 583 7.06 3.18 18.84
N ALA A 584 8.29 3.64 18.68
CA ALA A 584 8.79 4.25 17.47
C ALA A 584 10.16 3.66 17.12
N ARG A 585 10.41 3.46 15.83
CA ARG A 585 11.70 2.94 15.34
C ARG A 585 12.08 3.57 14.02
N ARG A 586 13.37 3.50 13.67
CA ARG A 586 13.86 3.87 12.33
C ARG A 586 13.78 2.66 11.44
N ASP A 587 12.89 2.72 10.45
CA ASP A 587 12.89 1.75 9.37
C ASP A 587 14.00 2.12 8.38
N PRO A 588 14.82 1.14 7.91
CA PRO A 588 15.94 1.43 7.02
C PRO A 588 15.51 1.96 5.65
N THR A 589 14.28 1.68 5.23
CA THR A 589 13.74 2.06 3.92
C THR A 589 12.89 3.33 3.99
N PHE A 590 12.06 3.46 5.04
CA PHE A 590 11.05 4.51 5.15
C PHE A 590 11.37 5.59 6.19
N GLY A 591 12.46 5.43 6.93
CA GLY A 591 12.78 6.33 8.03
C GLY A 591 11.94 6.07 9.29
N PRO A 592 11.71 7.10 10.14
CA PRO A 592 11.03 6.90 11.42
C PRO A 592 9.56 6.51 11.26
N VAL A 593 9.12 5.51 12.03
CA VAL A 593 7.72 5.04 12.09
C VAL A 593 7.30 4.83 13.54
N VAL A 594 6.00 4.98 13.81
CA VAL A 594 5.37 4.59 15.09
C VAL A 594 4.57 3.31 14.91
N LEU A 595 4.46 2.54 16.00
CA LEU A 595 3.71 1.30 16.07
C LEU A 595 2.86 1.31 17.34
N ILE A 596 1.59 0.88 17.22
CA ILE A 596 0.70 0.62 18.36
C ILE A 596 0.02 -0.74 18.13
N GLY A 597 0.12 -1.64 19.09
CA GLY A 597 -0.48 -2.97 19.02
C GLY A 597 -0.91 -3.51 20.38
N VAL A 598 -1.51 -4.70 20.37
CA VAL A 598 -1.83 -5.40 21.61
C VAL A 598 -0.54 -5.81 22.30
N GLY A 599 -0.39 -5.43 23.58
CA GLY A 599 0.82 -5.66 24.37
C GLY A 599 0.84 -7.00 25.12
N GLY A 600 1.90 -7.21 25.89
CA GLY A 600 2.08 -8.39 26.74
C GLY A 600 2.44 -9.65 25.94
N VAL A 601 2.10 -10.83 26.46
CA VAL A 601 2.46 -12.13 25.88
C VAL A 601 1.78 -12.44 24.54
N PHE A 602 0.88 -11.60 24.10
CA PHE A 602 0.13 -11.80 22.84
C PHE A 602 0.74 -11.08 21.63
N VAL A 603 1.74 -10.22 21.81
CA VAL A 603 2.36 -9.41 20.73
C VAL A 603 2.82 -10.26 19.56
N GLU A 604 3.57 -11.33 19.84
CA GLU A 604 4.15 -12.21 18.82
C GLU A 604 3.12 -13.17 18.18
N ILE A 605 2.02 -13.44 18.89
CA ILE A 605 1.01 -14.44 18.45
C ILE A 605 -0.05 -13.79 17.59
N LEU A 606 -0.54 -12.59 17.96
CA LEU A 606 -1.68 -11.96 17.29
C LEU A 606 -1.26 -11.14 16.07
N ASP A 607 -0.03 -10.64 16.05
CA ASP A 607 0.50 -9.76 14.99
C ASP A 607 -0.50 -8.65 14.58
N ASP A 608 -1.16 -8.05 15.59
CA ASP A 608 -2.23 -7.08 15.44
C ASP A 608 -1.75 -5.71 15.92
N ALA A 609 -1.18 -4.94 15.00
CA ALA A 609 -0.70 -3.60 15.27
C ALA A 609 -0.91 -2.69 14.07
N VAL A 610 -1.08 -1.40 14.35
CA VAL A 610 -1.04 -0.32 13.36
C VAL A 610 0.35 0.29 13.29
N ILE A 611 0.75 0.72 12.10
CA ILE A 611 2.02 1.40 11.84
C ILE A 611 1.70 2.66 11.05
N ALA A 612 2.36 3.77 11.38
CA ALA A 612 2.26 5.01 10.62
C ALA A 612 3.64 5.68 10.50
N PRO A 613 3.89 6.43 9.41
CA PRO A 613 5.09 7.27 9.29
C PRO A 613 5.04 8.41 10.31
N VAL A 614 6.18 8.97 10.67
CA VAL A 614 6.25 10.18 11.48
C VAL A 614 6.90 11.31 10.68
N PRO A 615 6.45 12.54 10.88
CA PRO A 615 5.48 13.00 11.90
C PRO A 615 4.02 12.66 11.53
N THR A 616 3.18 12.42 12.55
CA THR A 616 1.77 12.05 12.40
C THR A 616 0.90 12.71 13.48
N GLU A 617 -0.42 12.69 13.30
CA GLU A 617 -1.38 13.24 14.25
C GLU A 617 -1.99 12.18 15.17
N ALA A 618 -2.24 12.54 16.43
CA ALA A 618 -2.89 11.64 17.38
C ALA A 618 -4.31 11.22 16.92
N ALA A 619 -5.07 12.13 16.31
CA ALA A 619 -6.39 11.82 15.78
C ALA A 619 -6.34 10.75 14.67
N HIS A 620 -5.31 10.79 13.81
CA HIS A 620 -5.08 9.80 12.78
C HIS A 620 -4.73 8.43 13.38
N LEU A 621 -3.78 8.37 14.31
CA LEU A 621 -3.43 7.12 14.99
C LEU A 621 -4.62 6.52 15.76
N ALA A 622 -5.42 7.35 16.43
CA ALA A 622 -6.64 6.91 17.10
C ALA A 622 -7.69 6.34 16.13
N ALA A 623 -7.78 6.87 14.91
CA ALA A 623 -8.60 6.30 13.86
C ALA A 623 -8.05 4.96 13.36
N LEU A 624 -6.73 4.83 13.17
CA LEU A 624 -6.08 3.58 12.80
C LEU A 624 -6.28 2.48 13.85
N LEU A 625 -6.30 2.80 15.14
CA LEU A 625 -6.57 1.81 16.19
C LEU A 625 -7.91 1.08 16.01
N ARG A 626 -8.89 1.71 15.35
CA ARG A 626 -10.20 1.09 15.05
C ARG A 626 -10.09 -0.03 14.01
N THR A 627 -8.98 -0.11 13.27
CA THR A 627 -8.73 -1.15 12.27
C THR A 627 -8.10 -2.41 12.86
N LEU A 628 -7.68 -2.37 14.14
CA LEU A 628 -7.18 -3.55 14.83
C LEU A 628 -8.27 -4.62 14.96
N ARG A 629 -7.93 -5.88 14.76
CA ARG A 629 -8.82 -7.01 15.05
C ARG A 629 -9.21 -7.05 16.53
N ALA A 630 -8.29 -6.64 17.38
CA ALA A 630 -8.52 -6.52 18.83
C ALA A 630 -9.25 -5.24 19.25
N TYR A 631 -9.64 -4.36 18.32
CA TYR A 631 -10.35 -3.13 18.66
C TYR A 631 -11.57 -3.32 19.59
N PRO A 632 -12.37 -4.39 19.50
CA PRO A 632 -13.45 -4.63 20.47
C PRO A 632 -12.99 -4.63 21.94
N LEU A 633 -11.74 -5.00 22.23
CA LEU A 633 -11.18 -4.90 23.58
C LEU A 633 -11.00 -3.45 24.01
N LEU A 634 -10.54 -2.60 23.08
CA LEU A 634 -10.37 -1.15 23.30
C LEU A 634 -11.74 -0.43 23.41
N ALA A 635 -12.72 -0.91 22.69
CA ALA A 635 -14.08 -0.38 22.73
C ALA A 635 -14.91 -0.81 23.96
N GLY A 636 -14.35 -1.62 24.87
CA GLY A 636 -14.99 -2.00 26.12
C GLY A 636 -15.83 -3.27 26.07
N ALA A 637 -15.31 -4.33 25.40
CA ALA A 637 -15.96 -5.63 25.34
C ALA A 637 -16.28 -6.19 26.75
N ARG A 638 -17.37 -6.94 26.86
CA ARG A 638 -17.84 -7.62 28.09
C ARG A 638 -18.12 -6.68 29.27
N GLY A 639 -18.55 -5.43 29.00
CA GLY A 639 -18.93 -4.48 30.04
C GLY A 639 -17.75 -3.75 30.69
N GLN A 640 -16.57 -3.81 30.09
CA GLN A 640 -15.45 -2.93 30.47
C GLN A 640 -15.67 -1.53 29.90
N GLU A 641 -15.08 -0.52 30.54
CA GLU A 641 -15.09 0.84 30.01
C GLU A 641 -14.18 0.94 28.78
N PRO A 642 -14.57 1.71 27.74
CA PRO A 642 -13.73 1.96 26.58
C PRO A 642 -12.39 2.61 26.98
N VAL A 643 -11.32 2.22 26.29
CA VAL A 643 -9.99 2.80 26.47
C VAL A 643 -9.94 4.19 25.83
N ASP A 644 -9.20 5.12 26.44
CA ASP A 644 -8.86 6.40 25.83
C ASP A 644 -7.80 6.21 24.70
N CYS A 645 -8.31 5.84 23.52
CA CYS A 645 -7.48 5.64 22.34
C CYS A 645 -6.72 6.91 21.90
N LEU A 646 -7.28 8.10 22.16
CA LEU A 646 -6.61 9.36 21.83
C LEU A 646 -5.37 9.57 22.69
N ARG A 647 -5.48 9.27 24.00
CA ARG A 647 -4.33 9.36 24.90
C ARG A 647 -3.21 8.38 24.52
N VAL A 648 -3.54 7.16 24.11
CA VAL A 648 -2.57 6.19 23.59
C VAL A 648 -1.88 6.74 22.33
N ALA A 649 -2.65 7.30 21.42
CA ALA A 649 -2.14 7.90 20.18
C ALA A 649 -1.21 9.12 20.46
N GLU A 650 -1.56 9.98 21.42
CA GLU A 650 -0.71 11.10 21.85
C GLU A 650 0.66 10.62 22.36
N ILE A 651 0.70 9.51 23.09
CA ILE A 651 1.95 8.92 23.56
C ILE A 651 2.79 8.46 22.36
N ALA A 652 2.18 7.76 21.40
CA ALA A 652 2.87 7.31 20.20
C ALA A 652 3.44 8.48 19.37
N VAL A 653 2.70 9.59 19.23
CA VAL A 653 3.19 10.82 18.58
C VAL A 653 4.43 11.34 19.30
N ARG A 654 4.42 11.42 20.63
CA ARG A 654 5.59 11.90 21.42
C ARG A 654 6.82 11.00 21.24
N LEU A 655 6.63 9.67 21.14
CA LEU A 655 7.73 8.76 20.81
C LEU A 655 8.24 8.97 19.39
N GLY A 656 7.34 9.26 18.44
CA GLY A 656 7.70 9.63 17.07
C GLY A 656 8.50 10.93 17.00
N ASP A 657 8.07 11.96 17.73
CA ASP A 657 8.78 13.24 17.80
C ASP A 657 10.17 13.07 18.45
N LEU A 658 10.27 12.23 19.50
CA LEU A 658 11.54 11.90 20.16
C LEU A 658 12.53 11.29 19.17
N ILE A 659 12.11 10.29 18.39
CA ILE A 659 13.01 9.63 17.44
C ILE A 659 13.42 10.56 16.28
N ILE A 660 12.57 11.52 15.89
CA ILE A 660 12.94 12.54 14.90
C ILE A 660 14.00 13.48 15.46
N ALA A 661 13.79 13.99 16.67
CA ALA A 661 14.68 14.95 17.33
C ALA A 661 16.05 14.36 17.68
N HIS A 662 16.12 13.04 17.93
CA HIS A 662 17.30 12.32 18.37
C HIS A 662 17.74 11.27 17.34
N PRO A 663 18.57 11.65 16.34
CA PRO A 663 19.04 10.73 15.29
C PRO A 663 19.80 9.51 15.81
N GLU A 664 20.40 9.61 17.00
CA GLU A 664 21.09 8.52 17.67
C GLU A 664 20.16 7.43 18.22
N ILE A 665 18.85 7.70 18.36
CA ILE A 665 17.89 6.70 18.81
C ILE A 665 17.43 5.87 17.59
N SER A 666 17.65 4.56 17.64
CA SER A 666 17.13 3.61 16.65
C SER A 666 15.73 3.13 16.96
N GLU A 667 15.42 2.98 18.26
CA GLU A 667 14.14 2.44 18.73
C GLU A 667 13.80 2.98 20.13
N VAL A 668 12.53 3.25 20.34
CA VAL A 668 11.94 3.50 21.66
C VAL A 668 10.65 2.69 21.77
N GLU A 669 10.48 1.97 22.89
CA GLU A 669 9.32 1.09 23.11
C GLU A 669 8.82 1.21 24.54
N ILE A 670 7.50 1.22 24.70
CA ILE A 670 6.77 1.04 25.94
C ILE A 670 5.98 -0.26 25.82
N ASN A 671 6.32 -1.25 26.65
CA ASN A 671 5.69 -2.57 26.60
C ASN A 671 5.71 -3.25 27.99
N PRO A 672 4.56 -3.26 28.70
CA PRO A 672 3.26 -2.76 28.25
C PRO A 672 3.01 -1.28 28.63
N LEU A 673 2.17 -0.62 27.82
CA LEU A 673 1.43 0.57 28.19
C LEU A 673 0.03 0.13 28.62
N ARG A 674 -0.34 0.32 29.88
CA ARG A 674 -1.68 0.03 30.38
C ARG A 674 -2.61 1.19 30.08
N ALA A 675 -3.54 0.98 29.17
CA ALA A 675 -4.53 1.95 28.75
C ALA A 675 -5.87 1.70 29.44
N THR A 676 -6.50 2.77 29.93
CA THR A 676 -7.79 2.76 30.63
C THR A 676 -8.72 3.81 30.03
N ALA A 677 -9.94 3.94 30.55
CA ALA A 677 -10.89 4.99 30.15
C ALA A 677 -10.43 6.41 30.54
N THR A 678 -9.53 6.54 31.51
CA THR A 678 -9.13 7.83 32.08
C THR A 678 -7.68 8.21 31.79
N GLY A 679 -6.92 7.37 31.08
CA GLY A 679 -5.52 7.63 30.78
C GLY A 679 -4.72 6.40 30.39
N ALA A 680 -3.41 6.55 30.33
CA ALA A 680 -2.50 5.46 30.03
C ALA A 680 -1.22 5.57 30.87
N THR A 681 -0.76 4.44 31.43
CA THR A 681 0.40 4.34 32.32
C THR A 681 1.42 3.36 31.74
N ALA A 682 2.65 3.81 31.52
CA ALA A 682 3.73 2.97 31.05
C ALA A 682 4.25 2.08 32.21
N LEU A 683 4.29 0.77 31.96
CA LEU A 683 4.76 -0.18 32.97
C LEU A 683 6.19 -0.66 32.71
N ASP A 684 6.63 -0.67 31.47
CA ASP A 684 8.03 -0.87 31.12
C ASP A 684 8.39 -0.01 29.90
N ALA A 685 9.66 0.33 29.76
CA ALA A 685 10.17 1.15 28.69
C ALA A 685 11.61 0.81 28.33
N ARG A 686 11.92 0.95 27.05
CA ARG A 686 13.26 0.74 26.50
C ARG A 686 13.59 1.81 25.46
N ILE A 687 14.83 2.27 25.46
CA ILE A 687 15.41 3.10 24.40
C ILE A 687 16.67 2.38 23.90
N VAL A 688 16.80 2.28 22.59
CA VAL A 688 17.97 1.70 21.91
C VAL A 688 18.62 2.78 21.08
N THR A 689 19.91 3.00 21.26
CA THR A 689 20.70 3.95 20.50
C THR A 689 21.51 3.24 19.41
N LEU A 690 21.83 3.96 18.35
CA LEU A 690 22.84 3.57 17.36
C LEU A 690 24.20 3.73 18.05
N GLY A 691 24.90 2.64 18.34
CA GLY A 691 26.22 2.66 18.97
C GLY A 691 27.31 3.26 18.08
#